data_d0f5fd6dae463cdfb5e8458ff776890c
#
_entry.id   d0f5fd6dae463cdfb5e8458ff776890c
#
_cell.length_a   1.000
_cell.length_b   1.000
_cell.length_c   1.000
_cell.angle_alpha   90.00
_cell.angle_beta   90.00
_cell.angle_gamma   90.00
#
_symmetry.space_group_name_H-M   'P 1'
#
loop_
_entity.id
_entity.type
_entity.pdbx_description
1 polymer ?
#
loop_
_entity_poly.entity_id
_entity_poly.type
_entity_poly.pdbx_seq_one_letter_code
_entity_poly.pdbx_strand_id
1 'polypeptide(L)'
;MASPSSNSRPRWQRNRVFRFFSSLKLAVVLLAVLIIGAIAGTLYESTFDAKVARAYVYGAPWFNLWLLFLASNLIVSALSRWPWKKHHTAFLITHLGIITLLTGSLIGRTWGIEGTITLFKGEPPSNRLLVDQHQLRVRDTDGVVKGYPAEFVHRPPTAQKPWDLGLLAGGGRLSIVEYAPAIEGKLNPRPLKDGGVPALHFTIATAMMNQRLESWLLADDHQHGAFNMGLATIELKRGTVPTENKSDASTRPPGDATAEVEIEETIFAFAKAPEEQIAKVVKGGNTGAKIQLSQPQNGDKGSVIVNLIGRSWTFDVAQNLGKAAPMDGTAFTLRIENYWPDFRIDNGKPSSLSDQPNNPAVVVTLRGKGVPVSAGPDPHGNTPGVAPEMPAAGATPLNHLTLFIADDGSVTYDLASRKLGNSTGKLDLNKPLTTGWADWQLTLDRTVAHAQEWMDFNPAPNAPTTTELPDGVRIRLQQGSEISEQWIPAGWQVSVPASPADVQIAYGWKQIPLPIGLELAEFEVQRNEGNDSPAGFKSTVRVTNLEGQTATGQCWMNNPFSFPGEWWRTWTGLTYKMSQASWNPDNLGQSTIQILRDPGWLLKWIGSLLIVSGIFMLFYLKGFRRPAVSPPSSAAAPAPSGKRKSALVPTAT
;
A
#
# COMPACT_ATOMS: atom_id res chain seq x y z
N MET A 1 -13.87 49.82 -66.46
CA MET A 1 -12.93 49.46 -65.38
C MET A 1 -13.77 49.06 -64.16
N ALA A 2 -13.90 47.77 -63.90
CA ALA A 2 -14.66 47.30 -62.74
C ALA A 2 -13.79 47.43 -61.49
N SER A 3 -14.28 48.12 -60.46
CA SER A 3 -13.67 48.29 -59.15
C SER A 3 -13.47 46.91 -58.49
N PRO A 4 -12.33 46.63 -57.86
CA PRO A 4 -12.13 45.36 -57.19
C PRO A 4 -13.15 45.19 -56.05
N SER A 5 -13.96 44.13 -56.14
CA SER A 5 -14.96 43.77 -55.15
C SER A 5 -14.36 43.76 -53.76
N SER A 6 -14.94 44.57 -52.87
CA SER A 6 -14.68 44.55 -51.44
C SER A 6 -14.84 43.10 -50.91
N ASN A 7 -13.78 42.51 -50.47
CA ASN A 7 -13.72 41.18 -49.90
C ASN A 7 -14.52 41.18 -48.58
N SER A 8 -15.88 41.10 -48.69
CA SER A 8 -16.78 41.18 -47.56
C SER A 8 -16.66 39.90 -46.74
N ARG A 9 -16.22 40.05 -45.51
CA ARG A 9 -16.10 38.92 -44.55
C ARG A 9 -17.42 38.12 -44.54
N PRO A 10 -17.38 36.80 -44.52
CA PRO A 10 -18.57 35.93 -44.45
C PRO A 10 -19.50 36.38 -43.32
N ARG A 11 -20.84 36.22 -43.51
CA ARG A 11 -21.86 36.63 -42.52
C ARG A 11 -21.61 36.05 -41.13
N TRP A 12 -21.14 34.79 -41.02
CA TRP A 12 -20.85 34.13 -39.77
C TRP A 12 -19.71 34.78 -38.97
N GLN A 13 -18.69 35.40 -39.64
CA GLN A 13 -17.63 36.16 -38.96
C GLN A 13 -18.09 37.48 -38.37
N ARG A 14 -19.27 37.98 -38.75
CA ARG A 14 -19.89 39.22 -38.22
C ARG A 14 -20.68 38.98 -36.94
N ASN A 15 -20.98 37.74 -36.58
CA ASN A 15 -21.74 37.38 -35.37
C ASN A 15 -20.96 37.85 -34.12
N ARG A 16 -21.71 38.41 -33.13
CA ARG A 16 -21.12 38.91 -31.88
C ARG A 16 -20.42 37.81 -31.08
N VAL A 17 -21.00 36.60 -31.01
CA VAL A 17 -20.45 35.47 -30.33
C VAL A 17 -19.14 35.02 -31.00
N PHE A 18 -19.13 34.91 -32.34
CA PHE A 18 -17.90 34.57 -33.08
C PHE A 18 -16.77 35.60 -32.84
N ARG A 19 -17.10 36.89 -32.83
CA ARG A 19 -16.12 37.96 -32.56
C ARG A 19 -15.60 37.91 -31.13
N PHE A 20 -16.43 37.58 -30.16
CA PHE A 20 -16.00 37.40 -28.78
C PHE A 20 -14.99 36.25 -28.69
N PHE A 21 -15.33 35.06 -29.20
CA PHE A 21 -14.40 33.92 -29.16
C PHE A 21 -13.17 34.05 -30.05
N SER A 22 -13.18 34.89 -31.09
CA SER A 22 -11.99 35.14 -31.90
C SER A 22 -11.05 36.22 -31.32
N SER A 23 -11.39 36.78 -30.16
CA SER A 23 -10.68 37.89 -29.54
C SER A 23 -9.34 37.45 -28.92
N LEU A 24 -8.26 38.15 -29.28
CA LEU A 24 -6.96 37.96 -28.62
C LEU A 24 -6.99 38.33 -27.12
N LYS A 25 -7.81 39.33 -26.74
CA LYS A 25 -7.96 39.72 -25.33
C LYS A 25 -8.55 38.56 -24.53
N LEU A 26 -9.53 37.84 -25.08
CA LEU A 26 -10.09 36.63 -24.45
C LEU A 26 -9.01 35.56 -24.32
N ALA A 27 -8.19 35.32 -25.34
CA ALA A 27 -7.11 34.35 -25.29
C ALA A 27 -6.13 34.64 -24.14
N VAL A 28 -5.73 35.92 -23.98
CA VAL A 28 -4.83 36.31 -22.87
C VAL A 28 -5.46 36.08 -21.51
N VAL A 29 -6.74 36.40 -21.33
CA VAL A 29 -7.46 36.16 -20.08
C VAL A 29 -7.56 34.65 -19.80
N LEU A 30 -7.89 33.83 -20.82
CA LEU A 30 -7.98 32.39 -20.69
C LEU A 30 -6.63 31.78 -20.28
N LEU A 31 -5.55 32.22 -20.86
CA LEU A 31 -4.19 31.77 -20.50
C LEU A 31 -3.80 32.20 -19.08
N ALA A 32 -4.11 33.47 -18.71
CA ALA A 32 -3.82 33.95 -17.36
C ALA A 32 -4.54 33.12 -16.28
N VAL A 33 -5.82 32.82 -16.50
CA VAL A 33 -6.58 31.96 -15.56
C VAL A 33 -6.05 30.52 -15.55
N LEU A 34 -5.58 30.00 -16.69
CA LEU A 34 -4.95 28.67 -16.74
C LEU A 34 -3.67 28.65 -15.89
N ILE A 35 -2.85 29.70 -15.97
CA ILE A 35 -1.62 29.85 -15.16
C ILE A 35 -1.98 29.93 -13.67
N ILE A 36 -2.98 30.74 -13.31
CA ILE A 36 -3.45 30.86 -11.92
C ILE A 36 -3.98 29.51 -11.42
N GLY A 37 -4.75 28.80 -12.25
CA GLY A 37 -5.23 27.45 -11.93
C GLY A 37 -4.10 26.44 -11.72
N ALA A 38 -3.06 26.49 -12.56
CA ALA A 38 -1.88 25.63 -12.40
C ALA A 38 -1.11 25.93 -11.10
N ILE A 39 -0.91 27.23 -10.78
CA ILE A 39 -0.30 27.65 -9.52
C ILE A 39 -1.14 27.17 -8.33
N ALA A 40 -2.44 27.39 -8.36
CA ALA A 40 -3.34 26.92 -7.32
C ALA A 40 -3.29 25.38 -7.16
N GLY A 41 -3.28 24.64 -8.27
CA GLY A 41 -3.14 23.18 -8.26
C GLY A 41 -1.84 22.74 -7.59
N THR A 42 -0.71 23.35 -7.94
CA THR A 42 0.59 23.02 -7.32
C THR A 42 0.61 23.38 -5.83
N LEU A 43 0.00 24.51 -5.44
CA LEU A 43 -0.11 24.88 -4.01
C LEU A 43 -0.99 23.89 -3.23
N TYR A 44 -2.11 23.45 -3.79
CA TYR A 44 -2.95 22.43 -3.17
C TYR A 44 -2.22 21.08 -3.05
N GLU A 45 -1.48 20.68 -4.08
CA GLU A 45 -0.70 19.46 -4.10
C GLU A 45 0.43 19.48 -3.05
N SER A 46 1.14 20.60 -2.93
CA SER A 46 2.24 20.75 -1.95
C SER A 46 1.76 20.90 -0.51
N THR A 47 0.57 21.45 -0.29
CA THR A 47 0.04 21.71 1.07
C THR A 47 -0.76 20.54 1.62
N PHE A 48 -1.45 19.79 0.74
CA PHE A 48 -2.31 18.68 1.10
C PHE A 48 -1.83 17.40 0.42
N ASP A 49 -2.33 17.12 -0.79
CA ASP A 49 -1.92 16.01 -1.64
C ASP A 49 -2.42 16.18 -3.10
N ALA A 50 -1.99 15.25 -3.98
CA ALA A 50 -2.40 15.23 -5.38
C ALA A 50 -3.92 14.98 -5.56
N LYS A 51 -4.58 14.28 -4.62
CA LYS A 51 -6.04 14.03 -4.66
C LYS A 51 -6.82 15.32 -4.45
N VAL A 52 -6.37 16.16 -3.50
CA VAL A 52 -6.96 17.48 -3.24
C VAL A 52 -6.82 18.38 -4.47
N ALA A 53 -5.63 18.49 -5.07
CA ALA A 53 -5.40 19.25 -6.28
C ALA A 53 -6.28 18.76 -7.44
N ARG A 54 -6.40 17.43 -7.62
CA ARG A 54 -7.28 16.83 -8.62
C ARG A 54 -8.74 17.17 -8.39
N ALA A 55 -9.24 17.08 -7.15
CA ALA A 55 -10.64 17.31 -6.82
C ALA A 55 -11.06 18.77 -6.98
N TYR A 56 -10.26 19.72 -6.51
CA TYR A 56 -10.64 21.14 -6.43
C TYR A 56 -10.18 21.98 -7.61
N VAL A 57 -9.15 21.55 -8.31
CA VAL A 57 -8.59 22.30 -9.46
C VAL A 57 -8.77 21.51 -10.74
N TYR A 58 -7.94 20.49 -10.99
CA TYR A 58 -7.85 19.83 -12.29
C TYR A 58 -9.09 19.00 -12.66
N GLY A 59 -9.81 18.49 -11.67
CA GLY A 59 -11.04 17.72 -11.82
C GLY A 59 -12.31 18.55 -11.72
N ALA A 60 -12.22 19.76 -11.22
CA ALA A 60 -13.36 20.61 -10.94
C ALA A 60 -14.17 20.99 -12.20
N PRO A 61 -15.51 21.09 -12.11
CA PRO A 61 -16.36 21.49 -13.26
C PRO A 61 -15.98 22.84 -13.84
N TRP A 62 -15.58 23.81 -12.99
CA TRP A 62 -15.16 25.14 -13.43
C TRP A 62 -13.91 25.09 -14.33
N PHE A 63 -12.93 24.25 -14.00
CA PHE A 63 -11.70 24.10 -14.77
C PHE A 63 -11.98 23.42 -16.13
N ASN A 64 -12.84 22.41 -16.16
CA ASN A 64 -13.28 21.77 -17.40
C ASN A 64 -14.02 22.74 -18.31
N LEU A 65 -14.92 23.56 -17.74
CA LEU A 65 -15.60 24.61 -18.49
C LEU A 65 -14.60 25.62 -19.06
N TRP A 66 -13.60 25.98 -18.28
CA TRP A 66 -12.54 26.88 -18.72
C TRP A 66 -11.71 26.33 -19.88
N LEU A 67 -11.36 25.05 -19.83
CA LEU A 67 -10.69 24.35 -20.94
C LEU A 67 -11.58 24.30 -22.20
N LEU A 68 -12.89 24.16 -22.05
CA LEU A 68 -13.83 24.23 -23.16
C LEU A 68 -13.85 25.61 -23.79
N PHE A 69 -13.84 26.69 -22.98
CA PHE A 69 -13.70 28.07 -23.51
C PHE A 69 -12.38 28.27 -24.24
N LEU A 70 -11.28 27.76 -23.72
CA LEU A 70 -9.97 27.81 -24.37
C LEU A 70 -10.00 27.06 -25.72
N ALA A 71 -10.51 25.85 -25.77
CA ALA A 71 -10.65 25.08 -27.00
C ALA A 71 -11.52 25.83 -28.03
N SER A 72 -12.65 26.41 -27.58
CA SER A 72 -13.54 27.22 -28.43
C SER A 72 -12.82 28.45 -28.98
N ASN A 73 -12.05 29.19 -28.14
CA ASN A 73 -11.26 30.33 -28.58
C ASN A 73 -10.22 29.91 -29.63
N LEU A 74 -9.52 28.81 -29.45
CA LEU A 74 -8.53 28.29 -30.40
C LEU A 74 -9.17 27.94 -31.75
N ILE A 75 -10.29 27.24 -31.74
CA ILE A 75 -11.03 26.86 -32.95
C ILE A 75 -11.51 28.12 -33.71
N VAL A 76 -12.19 29.02 -33.01
CA VAL A 76 -12.74 30.23 -33.60
C VAL A 76 -11.65 31.17 -34.07
N SER A 77 -10.51 31.24 -33.37
CA SER A 77 -9.33 32.01 -33.79
C SER A 77 -8.73 31.47 -35.10
N ALA A 78 -8.65 30.13 -35.25
CA ALA A 78 -8.22 29.50 -36.49
C ALA A 78 -9.20 29.78 -37.65
N LEU A 79 -10.51 29.66 -37.40
CA LEU A 79 -11.57 29.91 -38.37
C LEU A 79 -11.65 31.40 -38.76
N SER A 80 -11.34 32.32 -37.86
CA SER A 80 -11.39 33.78 -38.12
C SER A 80 -10.43 34.22 -39.23
N ARG A 81 -9.43 33.40 -39.53
CA ARG A 81 -8.44 33.67 -40.59
C ARG A 81 -8.80 33.07 -41.96
N TRP A 82 -10.02 32.52 -42.06
CA TRP A 82 -10.54 32.03 -43.34
C TRP A 82 -10.79 33.19 -44.35
N PRO A 83 -10.42 33.05 -45.66
CA PRO A 83 -9.76 31.89 -46.29
C PRO A 83 -8.27 31.81 -45.94
N TRP A 84 -7.84 30.59 -45.63
CA TRP A 84 -6.46 30.34 -45.17
C TRP A 84 -5.46 30.52 -46.32
N LYS A 85 -4.40 31.28 -46.03
CA LYS A 85 -3.30 31.51 -46.96
C LYS A 85 -2.03 30.78 -46.48
N LYS A 86 -1.06 30.54 -47.38
CA LYS A 86 0.17 29.81 -47.06
C LYS A 86 0.93 30.35 -45.82
N HIS A 87 0.85 31.65 -45.54
CA HIS A 87 1.50 32.24 -44.36
C HIS A 87 0.77 31.93 -43.04
N HIS A 88 -0.45 31.38 -43.08
CA HIS A 88 -1.17 30.94 -41.88
C HIS A 88 -0.84 29.50 -41.50
N THR A 89 -0.11 28.73 -42.33
CA THR A 89 0.10 27.27 -42.14
C THR A 89 0.71 26.94 -40.77
N ALA A 90 1.79 27.62 -40.38
CA ALA A 90 2.43 27.36 -39.08
C ALA A 90 1.47 27.62 -37.90
N PHE A 91 0.73 28.72 -37.95
CA PHE A 91 -0.28 29.08 -36.98
C PHE A 91 -1.39 28.01 -36.91
N LEU A 92 -1.89 27.57 -38.05
CA LEU A 92 -2.95 26.56 -38.11
C LEU A 92 -2.49 25.20 -37.59
N ILE A 93 -1.26 24.79 -37.92
CA ILE A 93 -0.68 23.52 -37.43
C ILE A 93 -0.55 23.56 -35.89
N THR A 94 -0.05 24.67 -35.31
CA THR A 94 0.06 24.81 -33.87
C THR A 94 -1.33 24.76 -33.18
N HIS A 95 -2.32 25.50 -33.72
CA HIS A 95 -3.67 25.48 -33.15
C HIS A 95 -4.35 24.12 -33.27
N LEU A 96 -4.22 23.46 -34.43
CA LEU A 96 -4.70 22.10 -34.62
C LEU A 96 -4.04 21.15 -33.64
N GLY A 97 -2.72 21.29 -33.43
CA GLY A 97 -1.98 20.48 -32.46
C GLY A 97 -2.52 20.62 -31.05
N ILE A 98 -2.76 21.85 -30.57
CA ILE A 98 -3.33 22.08 -29.22
C ILE A 98 -4.74 21.49 -29.11
N ILE A 99 -5.59 21.69 -30.12
CA ILE A 99 -6.95 21.13 -30.14
C ILE A 99 -6.92 19.61 -30.10
N THR A 100 -6.05 18.99 -30.91
CA THR A 100 -5.88 17.52 -30.94
C THR A 100 -5.40 16.99 -29.61
N LEU A 101 -4.43 17.67 -28.96
CA LEU A 101 -3.93 17.31 -27.64
C LEU A 101 -5.03 17.40 -26.57
N LEU A 102 -5.80 18.49 -26.55
CA LEU A 102 -6.92 18.66 -25.63
C LEU A 102 -8.00 17.59 -25.84
N THR A 103 -8.30 17.27 -27.11
CA THR A 103 -9.27 16.21 -27.46
C THR A 103 -8.76 14.84 -27.00
N GLY A 104 -7.50 14.51 -27.24
CA GLY A 104 -6.87 13.28 -26.76
C GLY A 104 -6.87 13.19 -25.23
N SER A 105 -6.62 14.29 -24.53
CA SER A 105 -6.67 14.35 -23.07
C SER A 105 -8.09 14.13 -22.54
N LEU A 106 -9.11 14.70 -23.21
CA LEU A 106 -10.51 14.49 -22.84
C LEU A 106 -10.92 13.03 -23.06
N ILE A 107 -10.55 12.42 -24.20
CA ILE A 107 -10.81 11.01 -24.50
C ILE A 107 -10.14 10.10 -23.47
N GLY A 108 -8.84 10.32 -23.19
CA GLY A 108 -8.11 9.53 -22.19
C GLY A 108 -8.72 9.63 -20.80
N ARG A 109 -9.18 10.82 -20.40
CA ARG A 109 -9.84 11.02 -19.11
C ARG A 109 -11.22 10.36 -19.03
N THR A 110 -12.00 10.37 -20.12
CA THR A 110 -13.39 9.87 -20.10
C THR A 110 -13.46 8.36 -20.25
N TRP A 111 -12.60 7.78 -21.08
CA TRP A 111 -12.61 6.36 -21.44
C TRP A 111 -11.32 5.64 -21.09
N GLY A 112 -10.36 6.33 -20.46
CA GLY A 112 -9.16 5.72 -19.90
C GLY A 112 -9.48 4.86 -18.69
N ILE A 113 -8.67 3.85 -18.46
CA ILE A 113 -8.73 2.97 -17.31
C ILE A 113 -7.35 2.99 -16.67
N GLU A 114 -7.28 3.28 -15.39
CA GLU A 114 -6.06 3.23 -14.60
C GLU A 114 -6.38 2.68 -13.20
N GLY A 115 -5.56 1.76 -12.75
CA GLY A 115 -5.70 1.17 -11.43
C GLY A 115 -4.68 0.07 -11.19
N THR A 116 -4.83 -0.63 -10.08
CA THR A 116 -3.94 -1.71 -9.67
C THR A 116 -4.72 -3.00 -9.44
N ILE A 117 -4.05 -4.12 -9.60
CA ILE A 117 -4.58 -5.43 -9.27
C ILE A 117 -3.49 -6.21 -8.52
N THR A 118 -3.82 -6.70 -7.35
CA THR A 118 -2.92 -7.58 -6.61
C THR A 118 -3.22 -9.02 -7.00
N LEU A 119 -2.17 -9.73 -7.39
CA LEU A 119 -2.23 -11.11 -7.86
C LEU A 119 -1.44 -12.00 -6.92
N PHE A 120 -1.94 -13.21 -6.70
CA PHE A 120 -1.27 -14.24 -5.90
C PHE A 120 -0.96 -15.45 -6.79
N LYS A 121 0.22 -16.02 -6.59
CA LYS A 121 0.64 -17.21 -7.32
C LYS A 121 -0.22 -18.41 -6.95
N GLY A 122 -0.80 -19.08 -7.96
CA GLY A 122 -1.66 -20.24 -7.77
C GLY A 122 -3.13 -19.91 -7.52
N GLU A 123 -3.51 -18.64 -7.46
CA GLU A 123 -4.92 -18.25 -7.42
C GLU A 123 -5.54 -18.16 -8.82
N PRO A 124 -6.87 -18.35 -8.92
CA PRO A 124 -7.58 -18.23 -10.20
C PRO A 124 -7.46 -16.80 -10.77
N PRO A 125 -7.64 -16.64 -12.10
CA PRO A 125 -7.51 -15.33 -12.74
C PRO A 125 -8.44 -14.28 -12.13
N SER A 126 -7.88 -13.13 -11.72
CA SER A 126 -8.62 -12.00 -11.19
C SER A 126 -8.89 -10.95 -12.28
N ASN A 127 -10.08 -10.39 -12.29
CA ASN A 127 -10.49 -9.32 -13.21
C ASN A 127 -10.93 -8.03 -12.49
N ARG A 128 -10.68 -7.93 -11.17
CA ARG A 128 -11.13 -6.81 -10.34
C ARG A 128 -10.03 -5.77 -10.19
N LEU A 129 -10.09 -4.73 -11.02
CA LEU A 129 -9.18 -3.60 -10.95
C LEU A 129 -9.57 -2.68 -9.79
N LEU A 130 -8.63 -2.40 -8.91
CA LEU A 130 -8.76 -1.39 -7.86
C LEU A 130 -8.37 -0.02 -8.45
N VAL A 131 -9.29 0.92 -8.39
CA VAL A 131 -9.07 2.30 -8.84
C VAL A 131 -8.82 3.18 -7.61
N ASP A 132 -7.95 4.18 -7.74
CA ASP A 132 -7.64 5.15 -6.67
C ASP A 132 -8.83 6.08 -6.37
N GLN A 133 -9.96 5.48 -5.99
CA GLN A 133 -11.19 6.12 -5.55
C GLN A 133 -11.85 5.26 -4.48
N HIS A 134 -12.21 5.86 -3.35
CA HIS A 134 -12.98 5.15 -2.33
C HIS A 134 -14.47 5.14 -2.66
N GLN A 135 -15.11 4.03 -2.33
CA GLN A 135 -16.58 3.88 -2.42
C GLN A 135 -17.13 3.09 -1.25
N LEU A 136 -18.36 3.40 -0.90
CA LEU A 136 -19.20 2.56 -0.06
C LEU A 136 -20.05 1.67 -0.96
N ARG A 137 -19.92 0.36 -0.84
CA ARG A 137 -20.78 -0.63 -1.51
C ARG A 137 -21.81 -1.13 -0.54
N VAL A 138 -23.06 -0.99 -0.90
CA VAL A 138 -24.20 -1.38 -0.08
C VAL A 138 -24.98 -2.46 -0.80
N ARG A 139 -25.07 -3.65 -0.21
CA ARG A 139 -26.03 -4.66 -0.63
C ARG A 139 -27.27 -4.47 0.21
N ASP A 140 -28.30 -3.97 -0.42
CA ASP A 140 -29.58 -3.66 0.19
C ASP A 140 -30.38 -4.93 0.51
N THR A 141 -31.47 -4.81 1.24
CA THR A 141 -32.39 -5.89 1.63
C THR A 141 -33.03 -6.61 0.44
N ASP A 142 -33.09 -5.99 -0.74
CA ASP A 142 -33.52 -6.57 -2.01
C ASP A 142 -32.40 -7.34 -2.76
N GLY A 143 -31.19 -7.40 -2.17
CA GLY A 143 -30.03 -8.02 -2.76
C GLY A 143 -29.30 -7.17 -3.82
N VAL A 144 -29.82 -6.01 -4.17
CA VAL A 144 -29.19 -5.10 -5.14
C VAL A 144 -27.96 -4.43 -4.53
N VAL A 145 -26.87 -4.46 -5.25
CA VAL A 145 -25.62 -3.80 -4.83
C VAL A 145 -25.52 -2.42 -5.46
N LYS A 146 -25.47 -1.39 -4.63
CA LYS A 146 -25.26 0.01 -5.02
C LYS A 146 -23.89 0.50 -4.55
N GLY A 147 -23.20 1.28 -5.39
CA GLY A 147 -21.94 1.92 -5.06
C GLY A 147 -22.12 3.44 -4.89
N TYR A 148 -21.71 3.96 -3.75
CA TYR A 148 -21.75 5.39 -3.44
C TYR A 148 -20.30 5.91 -3.40
N PRO A 149 -19.96 7.00 -4.12
CA PRO A 149 -18.64 7.63 -3.97
C PRO A 149 -18.44 8.04 -2.51
N ALA A 150 -17.27 7.74 -1.97
CA ALA A 150 -16.93 8.03 -0.57
C ALA A 150 -15.54 8.68 -0.46
N GLU A 151 -15.26 9.65 -1.33
CA GLU A 151 -14.05 10.45 -1.30
C GLU A 151 -14.24 11.73 -0.50
N PHE A 152 -13.58 11.82 0.65
CA PHE A 152 -13.71 12.95 1.59
C PHE A 152 -12.51 13.87 1.54
N VAL A 153 -12.10 14.26 0.35
CA VAL A 153 -10.79 14.88 0.08
C VAL A 153 -10.48 16.12 0.95
N HIS A 154 -11.44 16.90 1.34
CA HIS A 154 -11.17 18.14 2.11
C HIS A 154 -12.26 18.50 3.12
N ARG A 155 -13.40 17.84 3.04
CA ARG A 155 -14.55 18.08 3.90
C ARG A 155 -15.16 16.75 4.30
N PRO A 156 -14.50 16.02 5.22
CA PRO A 156 -15.07 14.79 5.70
C PRO A 156 -16.44 15.06 6.35
N PRO A 157 -17.36 14.09 6.29
CA PRO A 157 -18.60 14.17 7.00
C PRO A 157 -18.35 14.29 8.51
N THR A 158 -19.25 14.97 9.20
CA THR A 158 -19.23 15.08 10.66
C THR A 158 -20.61 14.73 11.20
N ALA A 159 -20.71 14.40 12.50
CA ALA A 159 -21.97 14.06 13.14
C ALA A 159 -23.02 15.16 12.99
N GLN A 160 -22.60 16.45 12.92
CA GLN A 160 -23.47 17.60 12.74
C GLN A 160 -23.85 17.81 11.27
N LYS A 161 -23.03 17.33 10.34
CA LYS A 161 -23.24 17.46 8.90
C LYS A 161 -22.95 16.13 8.21
N PRO A 162 -23.81 15.12 8.38
CA PRO A 162 -23.62 13.81 7.77
C PRO A 162 -23.80 13.89 6.24
N TRP A 163 -23.16 12.96 5.56
CA TRP A 163 -23.35 12.76 4.13
C TRP A 163 -24.50 11.77 3.91
N ASP A 164 -25.64 12.28 3.50
CA ASP A 164 -26.84 11.48 3.23
C ASP A 164 -26.70 10.69 1.92
N LEU A 165 -26.83 9.38 1.99
CA LEU A 165 -26.81 8.47 0.84
C LEU A 165 -28.20 8.10 0.33
N GLY A 166 -29.25 8.49 1.06
CA GLY A 166 -30.64 8.29 0.69
C GLY A 166 -31.31 7.09 1.37
N LEU A 167 -32.46 6.71 0.82
CA LEU A 167 -33.28 5.61 1.32
C LEU A 167 -32.87 4.29 0.66
N LEU A 168 -32.81 3.24 1.47
CA LEU A 168 -32.65 1.86 1.06
C LEU A 168 -34.00 1.23 0.71
N ALA A 169 -34.02 0.10 0.00
CA ALA A 169 -35.24 -0.62 -0.38
C ALA A 169 -36.08 -1.04 0.84
N GLY A 170 -35.47 -1.36 1.96
CA GLY A 170 -36.12 -1.66 3.25
C GLY A 170 -36.63 -0.43 4.02
N GLY A 171 -36.63 0.78 3.41
CA GLY A 171 -37.10 2.02 4.05
C GLY A 171 -36.13 2.65 5.04
N GLY A 172 -34.94 2.07 5.26
CA GLY A 172 -33.89 2.64 6.09
C GLY A 172 -33.18 3.79 5.40
N ARG A 173 -32.81 4.86 6.13
CA ARG A 173 -31.99 5.96 5.63
C ARG A 173 -30.53 5.75 5.99
N LEU A 174 -29.69 5.67 4.98
CA LEU A 174 -28.24 5.47 5.17
C LEU A 174 -27.50 6.80 5.03
N SER A 175 -26.58 7.05 5.96
CA SER A 175 -25.68 8.22 5.91
C SER A 175 -24.28 7.86 6.42
N ILE A 176 -23.28 8.60 5.95
CA ILE A 176 -21.93 8.57 6.50
C ILE A 176 -21.81 9.74 7.47
N VAL A 177 -21.55 9.45 8.74
CA VAL A 177 -21.54 10.46 9.80
C VAL A 177 -20.16 10.94 10.20
N GLU A 178 -19.13 10.12 9.94
CA GLU A 178 -17.76 10.49 10.30
C GLU A 178 -16.73 9.73 9.44
N TYR A 179 -15.56 10.32 9.29
CA TYR A 179 -14.40 9.71 8.66
C TYR A 179 -13.21 9.78 9.61
N ALA A 180 -12.44 8.72 9.70
CA ALA A 180 -11.19 8.68 10.44
C ALA A 180 -10.03 8.17 9.57
N PRO A 181 -8.86 8.82 9.60
CA PRO A 181 -7.72 8.44 8.78
C PRO A 181 -7.02 7.16 9.27
N ALA A 182 -7.29 6.73 10.50
CA ALA A 182 -6.77 5.50 11.09
C ALA A 182 -7.84 4.83 11.94
N ILE A 183 -8.12 3.57 11.66
CA ILE A 183 -9.07 2.73 12.38
C ILE A 183 -8.34 1.51 12.92
N GLU A 184 -8.44 1.31 14.23
CA GLU A 184 -7.98 0.10 14.91
C GLU A 184 -9.15 -0.87 15.08
N GLY A 185 -8.93 -2.12 14.72
CA GLY A 185 -9.86 -3.23 14.99
C GLY A 185 -9.43 -4.01 16.21
N LYS A 186 -10.37 -4.25 17.13
CA LYS A 186 -10.16 -5.12 18.30
C LYS A 186 -11.13 -6.28 18.24
N LEU A 187 -10.58 -7.49 18.32
CA LEU A 187 -11.38 -8.70 18.43
C LEU A 187 -12.17 -8.64 19.73
N ASN A 188 -13.49 -8.76 19.65
CA ASN A 188 -14.39 -8.76 20.80
C ASN A 188 -15.55 -9.74 20.55
N PRO A 189 -15.28 -11.05 20.70
CA PRO A 189 -16.25 -12.09 20.38
C PRO A 189 -17.56 -11.91 21.13
N ARG A 190 -18.68 -12.04 20.43
CA ARG A 190 -20.02 -11.93 21.01
C ARG A 190 -20.57 -13.30 21.41
N PRO A 191 -21.14 -13.43 22.62
CA PRO A 191 -21.72 -14.69 23.04
C PRO A 191 -22.94 -15.04 22.20
N LEU A 192 -23.03 -16.32 21.79
CA LEU A 192 -24.19 -16.92 21.15
C LEU A 192 -24.91 -17.85 22.13
N LYS A 193 -26.19 -18.14 21.85
CA LYS A 193 -26.94 -19.14 22.62
C LYS A 193 -26.48 -20.56 22.30
N ASP A 194 -26.27 -20.83 21.01
CA ASP A 194 -25.85 -22.11 20.48
C ASP A 194 -24.93 -21.90 19.25
N GLY A 195 -24.05 -22.85 18.97
CA GLY A 195 -23.13 -22.81 17.85
C GLY A 195 -21.90 -21.91 18.13
N GLY A 196 -21.24 -21.47 17.06
CA GLY A 196 -20.02 -20.68 17.18
C GLY A 196 -18.79 -21.48 17.65
N VAL A 197 -17.78 -20.76 18.08
CA VAL A 197 -16.51 -21.33 18.55
C VAL A 197 -16.23 -20.88 19.99
N PRO A 198 -15.58 -21.69 20.82
CA PRO A 198 -15.12 -21.23 22.13
C PRO A 198 -14.12 -20.09 21.99
N ALA A 199 -14.24 -19.08 22.84
CA ALA A 199 -13.34 -17.94 22.90
C ALA A 199 -12.81 -17.73 24.31
N LEU A 200 -11.60 -17.22 24.39
CA LEU A 200 -10.90 -17.00 25.65
C LEU A 200 -10.21 -15.63 25.62
N HIS A 201 -10.44 -14.82 26.64
CA HIS A 201 -9.71 -13.57 26.87
C HIS A 201 -8.59 -13.79 27.87
N PHE A 202 -7.42 -13.32 27.53
CA PHE A 202 -6.26 -13.41 28.42
C PHE A 202 -5.52 -12.07 28.50
N THR A 203 -4.84 -11.90 29.62
CA THR A 203 -3.85 -10.85 29.84
C THR A 203 -2.49 -11.50 30.01
N ILE A 204 -1.47 -11.00 29.33
CA ILE A 204 -0.08 -11.37 29.58
C ILE A 204 0.72 -10.12 29.96
N ALA A 205 1.42 -10.15 31.09
CA ALA A 205 2.09 -8.99 31.66
C ALA A 205 3.51 -9.31 32.11
N THR A 206 4.37 -8.30 32.06
CA THR A 206 5.77 -8.34 32.52
C THR A 206 6.06 -7.10 33.39
N ALA A 207 6.66 -7.33 34.54
CA ALA A 207 7.10 -6.24 35.42
C ALA A 207 8.38 -5.59 34.91
N MET A 208 9.27 -6.38 34.28
CA MET A 208 10.56 -5.91 33.76
C MET A 208 10.40 -4.82 32.69
N MET A 209 9.42 -4.97 31.80
CA MET A 209 9.13 -4.00 30.72
C MET A 209 7.97 -3.07 31.06
N ASN A 210 7.35 -3.22 32.25
CA ASN A 210 6.12 -2.53 32.63
C ASN A 210 5.06 -2.57 31.51
N GLN A 211 4.90 -3.75 30.92
CA GLN A 211 4.02 -3.95 29.76
C GLN A 211 2.92 -4.96 30.09
N ARG A 212 1.73 -4.65 29.63
CA ARG A 212 0.56 -5.51 29.70
C ARG A 212 -0.07 -5.60 28.31
N LEU A 213 -0.27 -6.81 27.84
CA LEU A 213 -0.96 -7.12 26.60
C LEU A 213 -2.21 -7.92 26.91
N GLU A 214 -3.29 -7.64 26.25
CA GLU A 214 -4.55 -8.36 26.40
C GLU A 214 -5.12 -8.68 25.01
N SER A 215 -5.67 -9.88 24.85
CA SER A 215 -6.26 -10.29 23.58
C SER A 215 -7.29 -11.41 23.79
N TRP A 216 -8.13 -11.58 22.77
CA TRP A 216 -8.99 -12.73 22.62
C TRP A 216 -8.34 -13.78 21.72
N LEU A 217 -8.62 -15.04 22.00
CA LEU A 217 -8.38 -16.16 21.10
C LEU A 217 -9.69 -16.89 20.82
N LEU A 218 -9.85 -17.39 19.60
CA LEU A 218 -10.94 -18.25 19.17
C LEU A 218 -10.38 -19.64 18.91
N ALA A 219 -11.03 -20.68 19.45
CA ALA A 219 -10.52 -22.04 19.34
C ALA A 219 -10.54 -22.53 17.88
N ASP A 220 -9.43 -23.12 17.43
CA ASP A 220 -9.23 -23.70 16.10
C ASP A 220 -9.45 -22.70 14.94
N ASP A 221 -9.37 -21.40 15.19
CA ASP A 221 -9.47 -20.37 14.17
C ASP A 221 -8.10 -20.08 13.52
N HIS A 222 -8.07 -19.96 12.19
CA HIS A 222 -6.82 -19.74 11.45
C HIS A 222 -6.23 -18.33 11.62
N GLN A 223 -7.06 -17.33 11.90
CA GLN A 223 -6.64 -15.94 12.03
C GLN A 223 -6.50 -15.51 13.49
N HIS A 224 -7.42 -15.97 14.35
CA HIS A 224 -7.53 -15.54 15.73
C HIS A 224 -7.32 -16.68 16.74
N GLY A 225 -6.89 -17.86 16.29
CA GLY A 225 -6.59 -19.01 17.16
C GLY A 225 -5.24 -18.94 17.84
N ALA A 226 -4.35 -18.05 17.40
CA ALA A 226 -3.02 -17.89 17.96
C ALA A 226 -2.62 -16.42 18.13
N PHE A 227 -1.92 -16.12 19.22
CA PHE A 227 -1.32 -14.82 19.49
C PHE A 227 0.21 -14.95 19.49
N ASN A 228 0.85 -14.31 18.52
CA ASN A 228 2.30 -14.36 18.36
C ASN A 228 2.96 -13.10 18.91
N MET A 229 3.82 -13.27 19.92
CA MET A 229 4.58 -12.20 20.55
C MET A 229 5.97 -11.98 19.90
N GLY A 230 6.31 -12.74 18.84
CA GLY A 230 7.67 -12.74 18.27
C GLY A 230 8.65 -13.62 19.07
N LEU A 231 8.56 -13.61 20.38
CA LEU A 231 9.39 -14.44 21.29
C LEU A 231 8.69 -15.74 21.73
N ALA A 232 7.36 -15.78 21.69
CA ALA A 232 6.55 -16.93 22.09
C ALA A 232 5.19 -16.89 21.35
N THR A 233 4.54 -18.04 21.27
CA THR A 233 3.22 -18.17 20.67
C THR A 233 2.25 -18.74 21.69
N ILE A 234 1.06 -18.16 21.79
CA ILE A 234 -0.07 -18.66 22.59
C ILE A 234 -1.14 -19.11 21.61
N GLU A 235 -1.58 -20.34 21.68
CA GLU A 235 -2.58 -20.95 20.78
C GLU A 235 -3.76 -21.50 21.57
N LEU A 236 -4.98 -21.40 21.04
CA LEU A 236 -6.18 -21.95 21.66
C LEU A 236 -6.76 -23.08 20.79
N LYS A 237 -6.99 -24.24 21.39
CA LYS A 237 -7.59 -25.43 20.77
C LYS A 237 -8.80 -25.92 21.55
N ARG A 238 -9.71 -26.61 20.88
CA ARG A 238 -10.80 -27.33 21.56
C ARG A 238 -10.31 -28.61 22.21
N GLY A 239 -10.89 -28.96 23.34
CA GLY A 239 -10.67 -30.22 24.03
C GLY A 239 -9.88 -30.06 25.33
N THR A 240 -9.13 -31.07 25.65
CA THR A 240 -8.24 -31.12 26.83
C THR A 240 -6.85 -31.53 26.39
N VAL A 241 -5.84 -31.22 27.19
CA VAL A 241 -4.47 -31.68 26.94
C VAL A 241 -4.50 -33.17 26.60
N PRO A 242 -3.95 -33.62 25.46
CA PRO A 242 -3.86 -35.02 25.11
C PRO A 242 -3.15 -35.76 26.22
N THR A 243 -3.85 -36.70 26.84
CA THR A 243 -3.21 -37.57 27.84
C THR A 243 -2.38 -38.56 27.03
N GLU A 244 -1.07 -38.31 26.90
CA GLU A 244 -0.18 -39.31 26.36
C GLU A 244 -0.30 -40.58 27.23
N ASN A 245 -0.91 -41.61 26.70
CA ASN A 245 -0.77 -42.94 27.24
C ASN A 245 0.72 -43.32 27.19
N LYS A 246 1.35 -43.39 28.34
CA LYS A 246 2.70 -43.93 28.52
C LYS A 246 2.77 -45.44 28.18
N SER A 247 2.28 -45.84 27.05
CA SER A 247 2.41 -47.19 26.53
C SER A 247 2.61 -47.09 25.02
N ASP A 248 3.84 -46.99 24.60
CA ASP A 248 4.48 -47.53 23.40
C ASP A 248 5.83 -46.90 23.06
N ALA A 249 6.59 -46.52 24.10
CA ALA A 249 7.99 -46.12 23.92
C ALA A 249 8.93 -47.35 24.09
N SER A 250 8.61 -48.47 23.44
CA SER A 250 9.53 -49.62 23.47
C SER A 250 9.48 -50.44 22.20
N THR A 251 9.79 -49.85 21.05
CA THR A 251 10.31 -50.62 19.90
C THR A 251 10.75 -49.63 18.79
N ARG A 252 11.84 -48.89 19.06
CA ARG A 252 12.65 -48.33 17.97
C ARG A 252 14.12 -48.54 18.34
N PRO A 253 14.95 -49.05 17.43
CA PRO A 253 16.37 -49.24 17.73
C PRO A 253 17.02 -47.87 17.99
N PRO A 254 18.06 -47.79 18.86
CA PRO A 254 18.75 -46.54 19.14
C PRO A 254 19.39 -46.04 17.85
N GLY A 255 18.83 -45.00 17.27
CA GLY A 255 19.43 -44.23 16.20
C GLY A 255 20.60 -43.43 16.78
N ASP A 256 21.68 -43.36 16.02
CA ASP A 256 22.97 -42.75 16.34
C ASP A 256 22.78 -41.35 16.94
N ALA A 257 22.96 -41.20 18.25
CA ALA A 257 22.79 -39.94 19.01
C ALA A 257 23.88 -38.89 18.73
N THR A 258 24.70 -39.11 17.69
CA THR A 258 25.83 -38.23 17.31
C THR A 258 25.73 -37.62 15.93
N ALA A 259 24.57 -37.74 15.25
CA ALA A 259 24.42 -37.15 13.94
C ALA A 259 24.34 -35.62 14.02
N GLU A 260 25.30 -34.92 13.40
CA GLU A 260 25.22 -33.48 13.19
C GLU A 260 24.10 -33.11 12.26
N VAL A 261 23.21 -32.20 12.69
CA VAL A 261 22.13 -31.64 11.89
C VAL A 261 22.34 -30.15 11.66
N GLU A 262 21.73 -29.63 10.61
CA GLU A 262 21.67 -28.18 10.39
C GLU A 262 20.71 -27.56 11.41
N ILE A 263 21.24 -26.71 12.28
CA ILE A 263 20.47 -26.00 13.33
C ILE A 263 20.36 -24.53 12.94
N GLU A 264 19.16 -23.99 13.09
CA GLU A 264 18.90 -22.56 13.02
C GLU A 264 18.04 -22.16 14.22
N GLU A 265 18.61 -21.41 15.13
CA GLU A 265 17.99 -21.03 16.39
C GLU A 265 18.03 -19.52 16.57
N THR A 266 16.88 -18.89 16.84
CA THR A 266 16.73 -17.46 17.13
C THR A 266 16.55 -17.27 18.63
N ILE A 267 17.36 -16.39 19.22
CA ILE A 267 17.41 -16.14 20.66
C ILE A 267 17.26 -14.64 20.91
N PHE A 268 16.34 -14.27 21.81
CA PHE A 268 16.21 -12.92 22.36
C PHE A 268 17.03 -12.82 23.66
N ALA A 269 17.83 -11.78 23.80
CA ALA A 269 18.60 -11.49 24.99
C ALA A 269 18.37 -10.03 25.42
N PHE A 270 18.33 -9.81 26.74
CA PHE A 270 18.04 -8.52 27.36
C PHE A 270 19.22 -8.06 28.20
N ALA A 271 19.61 -6.78 28.09
CA ALA A 271 20.74 -6.25 28.87
C ALA A 271 20.43 -6.15 30.37
N LYS A 272 19.18 -5.85 30.73
CA LYS A 272 18.75 -5.75 32.13
C LYS A 272 18.52 -7.09 32.83
N ALA A 273 18.39 -8.16 32.07
CA ALA A 273 18.19 -9.52 32.58
C ALA A 273 19.11 -10.50 31.84
N PRO A 274 20.43 -10.42 32.02
CA PRO A 274 21.39 -11.20 31.23
C PRO A 274 21.28 -12.71 31.42
N GLU A 275 20.72 -13.16 32.55
CA GLU A 275 20.44 -14.59 32.81
C GLU A 275 19.13 -15.07 32.16
N GLU A 276 18.29 -14.15 31.72
CA GLU A 276 17.02 -14.45 31.06
C GLU A 276 17.15 -14.27 29.56
N GLN A 277 16.90 -15.35 28.83
CA GLN A 277 16.88 -15.34 27.37
C GLN A 277 15.70 -16.16 26.88
N ILE A 278 15.16 -15.75 25.75
CA ILE A 278 14.01 -16.40 25.13
C ILE A 278 14.46 -16.95 23.79
N ALA A 279 14.33 -18.27 23.63
CA ALA A 279 14.73 -18.95 22.40
C ALA A 279 13.52 -19.44 21.62
N LYS A 280 13.57 -19.28 20.32
CA LYS A 280 12.69 -19.88 19.34
C LYS A 280 13.54 -20.76 18.42
N VAL A 281 13.27 -22.04 18.39
CA VAL A 281 13.94 -22.95 17.44
C VAL A 281 13.23 -22.83 16.08
N VAL A 282 14.02 -22.55 15.04
CA VAL A 282 13.51 -22.41 13.67
C VAL A 282 13.70 -23.71 12.90
N LYS A 283 14.83 -24.42 13.12
CA LYS A 283 15.16 -25.66 12.42
C LYS A 283 16.16 -26.50 13.23
N GLY A 284 15.98 -27.80 13.25
CA GLY A 284 16.98 -28.76 13.70
C GLY A 284 17.19 -28.89 15.21
N GLY A 285 16.59 -28.03 16.03
CA GLY A 285 16.73 -28.09 17.49
C GLY A 285 17.46 -26.88 18.07
N ASN A 286 17.82 -26.96 19.36
CA ASN A 286 18.46 -25.87 20.08
C ASN A 286 19.99 -26.08 20.18
N THR A 287 20.76 -25.00 20.14
CA THR A 287 22.23 -25.04 20.20
C THR A 287 22.76 -25.17 21.63
N GLY A 288 21.95 -24.87 22.65
CA GLY A 288 22.44 -24.71 24.03
C GLY A 288 23.21 -23.42 24.26
N ALA A 289 23.28 -22.52 23.30
CA ALA A 289 23.97 -21.26 23.43
C ALA A 289 23.35 -20.37 24.51
N LYS A 290 24.19 -19.72 25.31
CA LYS A 290 23.78 -18.64 26.21
C LYS A 290 24.25 -17.32 25.62
N ILE A 291 23.32 -16.39 25.43
CA ILE A 291 23.56 -15.08 24.84
C ILE A 291 23.37 -14.01 25.91
N GLN A 292 24.32 -13.12 26.05
CA GLN A 292 24.24 -11.99 26.94
C GLN A 292 24.45 -10.70 26.16
N LEU A 293 23.59 -9.71 26.36
CA LEU A 293 23.77 -8.36 25.84
C LEU A 293 24.38 -7.49 26.93
N SER A 294 25.53 -6.88 26.66
CA SER A 294 26.12 -5.91 27.59
C SER A 294 25.26 -4.65 27.63
N GLN A 295 25.14 -4.00 28.82
CA GLN A 295 24.42 -2.73 28.93
C GLN A 295 25.12 -1.67 28.09
N PRO A 296 24.45 -1.04 27.11
CA PRO A 296 25.02 0.03 26.29
C PRO A 296 25.38 1.26 27.13
N GLN A 297 26.47 1.94 26.78
CA GLN A 297 26.92 3.16 27.43
C GLN A 297 27.20 4.25 26.39
N ASN A 298 26.86 5.51 26.71
CA ASN A 298 27.24 6.70 25.93
C ASN A 298 26.97 6.65 24.41
N GLY A 299 25.79 6.17 24.01
CA GLY A 299 25.41 6.12 22.59
C GLY A 299 25.92 4.90 21.81
N ASP A 300 26.59 3.98 22.47
CA ASP A 300 26.94 2.65 21.94
C ASP A 300 25.72 1.70 21.98
N LYS A 301 25.70 0.68 21.12
CA LYS A 301 24.66 -0.37 21.12
C LYS A 301 25.03 -1.58 22.00
N GLY A 302 26.21 -1.58 22.61
CA GLY A 302 26.73 -2.67 23.41
C GLY A 302 27.28 -3.83 22.58
N SER A 303 27.59 -4.93 23.25
CA SER A 303 28.14 -6.13 22.65
C SER A 303 27.33 -7.37 23.01
N VAL A 304 27.19 -8.29 22.07
CA VAL A 304 26.60 -9.62 22.27
C VAL A 304 27.72 -10.60 22.63
N ILE A 305 27.60 -11.23 23.79
CA ILE A 305 28.49 -12.30 24.26
C ILE A 305 27.75 -13.62 24.07
N VAL A 306 28.34 -14.53 23.32
CA VAL A 306 27.78 -15.87 23.06
C VAL A 306 28.67 -16.91 23.74
N ASN A 307 28.07 -17.68 24.63
CA ASN A 307 28.70 -18.83 25.24
C ASN A 307 28.13 -20.12 24.65
N LEU A 308 28.95 -20.88 23.95
CA LEU A 308 28.55 -22.13 23.31
C LEU A 308 29.68 -23.17 23.48
N ILE A 309 29.37 -24.38 23.95
CA ILE A 309 30.30 -25.51 24.11
C ILE A 309 31.55 -25.09 24.92
N GLY A 310 31.38 -24.35 26.02
CA GLY A 310 32.47 -23.91 26.90
C GLY A 310 33.40 -22.85 26.32
N ARG A 311 33.07 -22.27 25.16
CA ARG A 311 33.79 -21.14 24.53
C ARG A 311 32.92 -19.89 24.53
N SER A 312 33.56 -18.73 24.46
CA SER A 312 32.88 -17.43 24.45
C SER A 312 33.36 -16.59 23.27
N TRP A 313 32.43 -15.96 22.58
CA TRP A 313 32.70 -15.00 21.51
C TRP A 313 31.97 -13.69 21.84
N THR A 314 32.58 -12.57 21.46
CA THR A 314 32.01 -11.23 21.67
C THR A 314 31.90 -10.53 20.34
N PHE A 315 30.71 -10.03 20.04
CA PHE A 315 30.37 -9.33 18.81
C PHE A 315 29.84 -7.95 19.16
N ASP A 316 30.41 -6.90 18.60
CA ASP A 316 29.89 -5.54 18.68
C ASP A 316 28.59 -5.43 17.92
N VAL A 317 27.53 -4.92 18.57
CA VAL A 317 26.20 -4.87 17.96
C VAL A 317 26.16 -3.91 16.78
N ALA A 318 26.81 -2.75 16.85
CA ALA A 318 26.78 -1.74 15.79
C ALA A 318 27.50 -2.22 14.52
N GLN A 319 28.60 -2.97 14.69
CA GLN A 319 29.40 -3.47 13.57
C GLN A 319 28.78 -4.71 12.89
N ASN A 320 28.05 -5.54 13.65
CA ASN A 320 27.56 -6.85 13.20
C ASN A 320 26.04 -6.89 12.97
N LEU A 321 25.32 -5.79 13.16
CA LEU A 321 23.88 -5.73 12.93
C LEU A 321 23.55 -6.02 11.44
N GLY A 322 22.72 -7.03 11.21
CA GLY A 322 22.33 -7.49 9.88
C GLY A 322 23.39 -8.32 9.14
N LYS A 323 24.58 -8.56 9.73
CA LYS A 323 25.67 -9.30 9.10
C LYS A 323 25.84 -10.66 9.74
N ALA A 324 26.19 -11.66 8.94
CA ALA A 324 26.59 -12.97 9.44
C ALA A 324 28.08 -12.94 9.81
N ALA A 325 28.41 -13.28 11.05
CA ALA A 325 29.76 -13.36 11.56
C ALA A 325 30.10 -14.81 11.93
N PRO A 326 31.20 -15.39 11.46
CA PRO A 326 31.60 -16.73 11.82
C PRO A 326 32.00 -16.80 13.30
N MET A 327 31.71 -17.91 13.95
CA MET A 327 32.13 -18.23 15.31
C MET A 327 33.38 -19.15 15.20
N ASP A 328 34.57 -18.56 15.24
CA ASP A 328 35.81 -19.27 14.99
C ASP A 328 35.97 -20.54 15.83
N GLY A 329 36.33 -21.64 15.16
CA GLY A 329 36.45 -22.95 15.79
C GLY A 329 35.13 -23.68 16.01
N THR A 330 34.03 -23.23 15.37
CA THR A 330 32.76 -23.93 15.31
C THR A 330 32.24 -23.97 13.88
N ALA A 331 31.21 -24.78 13.62
CA ALA A 331 30.48 -24.76 12.35
C ALA A 331 29.29 -23.78 12.37
N PHE A 332 29.22 -22.88 13.35
CA PHE A 332 28.14 -21.91 13.51
C PHE A 332 28.53 -20.51 13.04
N THR A 333 27.56 -19.83 12.48
CA THR A 333 27.59 -18.39 12.21
C THR A 333 26.55 -17.70 13.09
N LEU A 334 26.88 -16.52 13.57
CA LEU A 334 25.98 -15.65 14.32
C LEU A 334 25.53 -14.52 13.41
N ARG A 335 24.26 -14.18 13.48
CA ARG A 335 23.72 -12.98 12.87
C ARG A 335 22.89 -12.23 13.90
N ILE A 336 23.20 -10.94 14.11
CA ILE A 336 22.37 -10.05 14.92
C ILE A 336 21.30 -9.51 14.00
N GLU A 337 20.05 -9.98 14.16
CA GLU A 337 18.95 -9.62 13.28
C GLU A 337 18.44 -8.21 13.57
N ASN A 338 18.19 -7.91 14.86
CA ASN A 338 17.67 -6.63 15.30
C ASN A 338 18.21 -6.24 16.69
N TYR A 339 18.20 -4.93 16.94
CA TYR A 339 18.52 -4.32 18.23
C TYR A 339 17.48 -3.25 18.55
N TRP A 340 16.94 -3.28 19.76
CA TRP A 340 16.00 -2.29 20.28
C TRP A 340 16.60 -1.66 21.53
N PRO A 341 16.82 -0.32 21.56
CA PRO A 341 17.33 0.36 22.75
C PRO A 341 16.33 0.37 23.92
N ASP A 342 15.04 0.40 23.63
CA ASP A 342 13.97 0.42 24.64
C ASP A 342 12.85 -0.55 24.23
N PHE A 343 13.16 -1.84 24.35
CA PHE A 343 12.34 -2.95 23.85
C PHE A 343 10.95 -3.01 24.47
N ARG A 344 9.95 -3.14 23.63
CA ARG A 344 8.57 -3.47 23.98
C ARG A 344 7.93 -4.31 22.89
N ILE A 345 6.78 -4.87 23.19
CA ILE A 345 5.92 -5.53 22.20
C ILE A 345 4.75 -4.59 21.89
N ASP A 346 4.56 -4.26 20.62
CA ASP A 346 3.47 -3.42 20.15
C ASP A 346 2.71 -4.16 19.05
N ASN A 347 1.39 -4.36 19.24
CA ASN A 347 0.53 -5.15 18.36
C ASN A 347 1.13 -6.55 18.01
N GLY A 348 1.68 -7.24 19.03
CA GLY A 348 2.32 -8.56 18.84
C GLY A 348 3.68 -8.54 18.15
N LYS A 349 4.24 -7.38 17.86
CA LYS A 349 5.56 -7.23 17.21
C LYS A 349 6.55 -6.53 18.12
N PRO A 350 7.84 -6.97 18.11
CA PRO A 350 8.90 -6.26 18.80
C PRO A 350 9.10 -4.85 18.24
N SER A 351 9.16 -3.85 19.12
CA SER A 351 9.36 -2.44 18.79
C SER A 351 10.22 -1.73 19.84
N SER A 352 10.60 -0.47 19.60
CA SER A 352 11.31 0.36 20.58
C SER A 352 10.46 1.56 20.96
N LEU A 353 10.35 1.84 22.27
CA LEU A 353 9.62 2.99 22.77
C LEU A 353 10.40 4.31 22.60
N SER A 354 11.72 4.24 22.68
CA SER A 354 12.61 5.39 22.57
C SER A 354 13.98 4.97 22.01
N ASP A 355 14.79 5.95 21.61
CA ASP A 355 16.17 5.73 21.17
C ASP A 355 17.16 5.64 22.36
N GLN A 356 16.68 5.83 23.59
CA GLN A 356 17.51 5.72 24.79
C GLN A 356 17.61 4.25 25.24
N PRO A 357 18.79 3.79 25.72
CA PRO A 357 18.98 2.41 26.14
C PRO A 357 18.34 2.08 27.49
N ASN A 358 17.03 2.32 27.60
CA ASN A 358 16.26 2.07 28.81
C ASN A 358 16.02 0.58 29.07
N ASN A 359 15.71 -0.18 28.03
CA ASN A 359 15.53 -1.63 28.10
C ASN A 359 16.11 -2.30 26.86
N PRO A 360 17.46 -2.29 26.69
CA PRO A 360 18.09 -2.84 25.50
C PRO A 360 17.85 -4.32 25.34
N ALA A 361 17.47 -4.69 24.12
CA ALA A 361 17.27 -6.06 23.72
C ALA A 361 17.86 -6.31 22.33
N VAL A 362 18.27 -7.55 22.08
CA VAL A 362 18.80 -8.00 20.81
C VAL A 362 18.19 -9.33 20.43
N VAL A 363 18.00 -9.52 19.13
CA VAL A 363 17.66 -10.81 18.55
C VAL A 363 18.83 -11.33 17.75
N VAL A 364 19.20 -12.57 18.02
CA VAL A 364 20.36 -13.23 17.41
C VAL A 364 19.93 -14.55 16.81
N THR A 365 20.32 -14.81 15.57
CA THR A 365 20.14 -16.11 14.92
C THR A 365 21.49 -16.82 14.84
N LEU A 366 21.53 -18.04 15.38
CA LEU A 366 22.65 -18.97 15.23
C LEU A 366 22.31 -19.98 14.15
N ARG A 367 23.17 -20.12 13.15
CA ARG A 367 22.99 -21.09 12.06
C ARG A 367 24.26 -21.89 11.84
N GLY A 368 24.13 -23.20 11.77
CA GLY A 368 25.28 -24.07 11.51
C GLY A 368 24.96 -25.55 11.66
N LYS A 369 26.00 -26.37 11.57
CA LYS A 369 25.90 -27.83 11.82
C LYS A 369 26.35 -28.15 13.22
N GLY A 370 25.57 -28.94 13.95
CA GLY A 370 25.87 -29.36 15.30
C GLY A 370 24.95 -30.45 15.81
N VAL A 371 25.23 -30.93 16.99
CA VAL A 371 24.36 -31.86 17.69
C VAL A 371 23.39 -31.03 18.54
N PRO A 372 22.06 -31.18 18.37
CA PRO A 372 21.10 -30.46 19.18
C PRO A 372 21.25 -30.80 20.67
N VAL A 373 21.26 -29.76 21.51
CA VAL A 373 21.31 -29.96 22.96
C VAL A 373 19.89 -30.09 23.48
N SER A 374 19.58 -31.23 24.12
CA SER A 374 18.34 -31.42 24.86
C SER A 374 18.24 -30.39 26.00
N ALA A 375 17.08 -29.75 26.15
CA ALA A 375 16.78 -28.96 27.33
C ALA A 375 16.69 -29.90 28.54
N GLY A 376 17.81 -30.08 29.26
CA GLY A 376 17.85 -30.89 30.48
C GLY A 376 17.18 -30.16 31.65
N PRO A 377 16.57 -30.87 32.60
CA PRO A 377 16.15 -30.31 33.87
C PRO A 377 17.36 -30.05 34.76
N ASP A 378 17.37 -28.87 35.37
CA ASP A 378 18.10 -28.48 36.59
C ASP A 378 19.64 -28.27 36.56
N PRO A 379 20.13 -27.08 36.94
CA PRO A 379 21.54 -26.79 37.11
C PRO A 379 22.23 -27.46 38.29
N HIS A 380 21.58 -28.34 39.06
CA HIS A 380 22.15 -28.99 40.24
C HIS A 380 22.09 -30.52 40.28
N GLY A 381 21.77 -31.19 39.19
CA GLY A 381 21.65 -32.66 39.15
C GLY A 381 22.66 -33.29 38.21
N ASN A 382 23.69 -33.94 38.77
CA ASN A 382 24.64 -34.80 38.09
C ASN A 382 23.96 -36.11 37.63
N THR A 383 23.61 -36.21 36.34
CA THR A 383 23.49 -37.50 35.63
C THR A 383 23.59 -37.30 34.10
N PRO A 384 24.40 -38.13 33.40
CA PRO A 384 24.49 -38.07 31.94
C PRO A 384 23.16 -38.60 31.36
N GLY A 385 22.34 -37.68 30.86
CA GLY A 385 21.03 -38.02 30.31
C GLY A 385 21.08 -38.51 28.87
N VAL A 386 20.31 -39.54 28.62
CA VAL A 386 19.94 -40.06 27.30
C VAL A 386 19.30 -38.94 26.48
N ALA A 387 19.79 -38.71 25.28
CA ALA A 387 19.24 -37.71 24.37
C ALA A 387 17.78 -38.01 24.01
N PRO A 388 16.84 -37.08 24.14
CA PRO A 388 15.47 -37.29 23.66
C PRO A 388 15.41 -37.17 22.13
N GLU A 389 14.53 -37.97 21.56
CA GLU A 389 14.23 -38.02 20.12
C GLU A 389 13.92 -36.63 19.55
N MET A 390 14.44 -36.37 18.36
CA MET A 390 14.13 -35.14 17.59
C MET A 390 12.64 -35.07 17.22
N PRO A 391 11.96 -33.94 17.42
CA PRO A 391 10.66 -33.73 16.82
C PRO A 391 10.79 -33.65 15.29
N ALA A 392 9.86 -34.32 14.59
CA ALA A 392 9.75 -34.31 13.13
C ALA A 392 9.55 -32.89 12.58
N ALA A 393 9.79 -32.68 11.29
CA ALA A 393 9.52 -31.43 10.59
C ALA A 393 8.10 -30.92 10.88
N GLY A 394 8.01 -29.83 11.66
CA GLY A 394 6.77 -29.32 12.25
C GLY A 394 6.88 -29.06 13.76
N ALA A 395 8.07 -29.18 14.33
CA ALA A 395 8.31 -29.03 15.77
C ALA A 395 7.81 -27.68 16.31
N THR A 396 7.01 -27.76 17.38
CA THR A 396 6.53 -26.62 18.17
C THR A 396 7.72 -25.78 18.65
N PRO A 397 7.67 -24.46 18.52
CA PRO A 397 8.69 -23.56 19.05
C PRO A 397 8.95 -23.83 20.54
N LEU A 398 10.18 -23.66 21.00
CA LEU A 398 10.55 -23.92 22.41
C LEU A 398 9.79 -23.05 23.42
N ASN A 399 9.30 -21.89 22.99
CA ASN A 399 8.43 -21.02 23.79
C ASN A 399 7.03 -21.03 23.19
N HIS A 400 6.25 -22.00 23.58
CA HIS A 400 4.88 -22.18 23.08
C HIS A 400 3.94 -22.52 24.22
N LEU A 401 2.75 -21.94 24.22
CA LEU A 401 1.67 -22.25 25.13
C LEU A 401 0.43 -22.63 24.35
N THR A 402 0.03 -23.90 24.43
CA THR A 402 -1.26 -24.34 23.91
C THR A 402 -2.26 -24.36 25.04
N LEU A 403 -3.32 -23.59 24.90
CA LEU A 403 -4.48 -23.58 25.78
C LEU A 403 -5.54 -24.50 25.17
N PHE A 404 -6.15 -25.33 25.96
CA PHE A 404 -7.24 -26.23 25.56
C PHE A 404 -8.49 -25.82 26.33
N ILE A 405 -9.58 -25.55 25.63
CA ILE A 405 -10.88 -25.26 26.22
C ILE A 405 -11.84 -26.45 25.99
N ALA A 406 -12.32 -27.02 27.06
CA ALA A 406 -13.31 -28.12 27.02
C ALA A 406 -14.73 -27.55 26.91
N ASP A 407 -15.70 -28.43 26.56
CA ASP A 407 -17.10 -28.05 26.40
C ASP A 407 -17.75 -27.56 27.70
N ASP A 408 -17.22 -27.95 28.86
CA ASP A 408 -17.65 -27.46 30.18
C ASP A 408 -17.06 -26.10 30.54
N GLY A 409 -16.26 -25.48 29.64
CA GLY A 409 -15.59 -24.21 29.85
C GLY A 409 -14.31 -24.28 30.69
N SER A 410 -13.88 -25.48 31.12
CA SER A 410 -12.61 -25.66 31.80
C SER A 410 -11.44 -25.49 30.84
N VAL A 411 -10.36 -24.85 31.32
CA VAL A 411 -9.17 -24.62 30.51
C VAL A 411 -7.99 -25.39 31.07
N THR A 412 -7.33 -26.12 30.19
CA THR A 412 -6.06 -26.80 30.47
C THR A 412 -4.97 -26.25 29.57
N TYR A 413 -3.71 -26.42 29.94
CA TYR A 413 -2.59 -25.90 29.18
C TYR A 413 -1.48 -26.91 28.98
N ASP A 414 -0.76 -26.75 27.88
CA ASP A 414 0.53 -27.38 27.61
C ASP A 414 1.54 -26.25 27.31
N LEU A 415 2.47 -26.08 28.22
CA LEU A 415 3.50 -25.01 28.18
C LEU A 415 4.83 -25.63 27.85
N ALA A 416 5.45 -25.17 26.78
CA ALA A 416 6.86 -25.40 26.48
C ALA A 416 7.66 -24.13 26.78
N SER A 417 8.64 -24.22 27.67
CA SER A 417 9.48 -23.10 28.07
C SER A 417 10.92 -23.54 28.22
N ARG A 418 11.86 -22.77 27.67
CA ARG A 418 13.30 -23.04 27.79
C ARG A 418 13.77 -22.99 29.25
N LYS A 419 13.18 -22.10 30.05
CA LYS A 419 13.57 -21.90 31.46
C LYS A 419 12.92 -22.92 32.40
N LEU A 420 11.65 -23.23 32.19
CA LEU A 420 10.86 -24.10 33.07
C LEU A 420 10.68 -25.53 32.53
N GLY A 421 11.10 -25.79 31.28
CA GLY A 421 10.80 -27.05 30.61
C GLY A 421 9.33 -27.12 30.18
N ASN A 422 8.86 -28.36 29.92
CA ASN A 422 7.48 -28.59 29.54
C ASN A 422 6.62 -28.84 30.80
N SER A 423 5.46 -28.20 30.85
CA SER A 423 4.51 -28.38 31.94
C SER A 423 3.07 -28.36 31.43
N THR A 424 2.25 -29.24 32.00
CA THR A 424 0.81 -29.31 31.70
C THR A 424 0.01 -29.13 32.99
N GLY A 425 -1.19 -28.58 32.89
CA GLY A 425 -2.04 -28.39 34.07
C GLY A 425 -3.38 -27.78 33.73
N LYS A 426 -4.16 -27.54 34.78
CA LYS A 426 -5.42 -26.80 34.72
C LYS A 426 -5.13 -25.32 34.99
N LEU A 427 -5.79 -24.44 34.23
CA LEU A 427 -5.68 -23.02 34.40
C LEU A 427 -7.00 -22.43 34.87
N ASP A 428 -6.97 -21.82 36.06
CA ASP A 428 -8.16 -21.21 36.66
C ASP A 428 -8.23 -19.74 36.23
N LEU A 429 -9.46 -19.21 36.13
CA LEU A 429 -9.67 -17.78 35.87
C LEU A 429 -9.03 -16.90 36.97
N ASN A 430 -8.46 -15.77 36.55
CA ASN A 430 -7.81 -14.78 37.40
C ASN A 430 -6.61 -15.28 38.21
N LYS A 431 -6.07 -16.45 37.89
CA LYS A 431 -4.82 -16.93 38.48
C LYS A 431 -3.67 -16.79 37.48
N PRO A 432 -2.54 -16.17 37.87
CA PRO A 432 -1.41 -16.01 36.97
C PRO A 432 -0.67 -17.35 36.77
N LEU A 433 -0.37 -17.67 35.52
CA LEU A 433 0.54 -18.72 35.11
C LEU A 433 1.90 -18.12 34.79
N THR A 434 2.95 -18.58 35.48
CA THR A 434 4.33 -18.21 35.14
C THR A 434 4.77 -18.97 33.91
N THR A 435 5.10 -18.25 32.83
CA THR A 435 5.44 -18.86 31.55
C THR A 435 6.91 -19.32 31.46
N GLY A 436 7.77 -18.73 32.29
CA GLY A 436 9.23 -18.90 32.15
C GLY A 436 9.84 -18.23 30.91
N TRP A 437 9.06 -17.37 30.22
CA TRP A 437 9.51 -16.54 29.14
C TRP A 437 9.88 -15.18 29.70
N ALA A 438 11.14 -15.03 30.12
CA ALA A 438 11.57 -13.95 31.01
C ALA A 438 10.67 -13.90 32.28
N ASP A 439 10.09 -12.75 32.59
CA ASP A 439 9.17 -12.58 33.74
C ASP A 439 7.67 -12.51 33.33
N TRP A 440 7.34 -12.92 32.11
CA TRP A 440 5.97 -12.88 31.62
C TRP A 440 5.03 -13.81 32.39
N GLN A 441 3.89 -13.28 32.80
CA GLN A 441 2.82 -14.00 33.48
C GLN A 441 1.53 -13.90 32.69
N LEU A 442 0.88 -15.02 32.45
CA LEU A 442 -0.41 -15.09 31.75
C LEU A 442 -1.54 -15.26 32.75
N THR A 443 -2.60 -14.51 32.59
CA THR A 443 -3.84 -14.63 33.38
C THR A 443 -5.01 -14.80 32.42
N LEU A 444 -5.89 -15.75 32.71
CA LEU A 444 -7.17 -15.87 32.02
C LEU A 444 -8.19 -14.95 32.67
N ASP A 445 -8.78 -14.06 31.88
CA ASP A 445 -9.74 -13.10 32.38
C ASP A 445 -11.18 -13.60 32.21
N ARG A 446 -11.50 -14.20 31.05
CA ARG A 446 -12.84 -14.63 30.69
C ARG A 446 -12.83 -15.74 29.65
N THR A 447 -13.81 -16.64 29.71
CA THR A 447 -14.11 -17.66 28.70
C THR A 447 -15.54 -17.49 28.19
N VAL A 448 -15.78 -17.81 26.92
CA VAL A 448 -17.09 -17.84 26.28
C VAL A 448 -17.20 -19.17 25.52
N ALA A 449 -18.11 -20.04 25.93
CA ALA A 449 -18.24 -21.38 25.34
C ALA A 449 -18.73 -21.33 23.88
N HIS A 450 -19.62 -20.40 23.58
CA HIS A 450 -20.20 -20.20 22.27
C HIS A 450 -20.05 -18.75 21.87
N ALA A 451 -19.12 -18.46 20.98
CA ALA A 451 -18.85 -17.09 20.53
C ALA A 451 -18.91 -16.99 19.01
N GLN A 452 -19.43 -15.87 18.55
CA GLN A 452 -19.28 -15.39 17.19
C GLN A 452 -18.09 -14.43 17.15
N GLU A 453 -17.24 -14.60 16.16
CA GLU A 453 -16.21 -13.62 15.85
C GLU A 453 -16.85 -12.25 15.61
N TRP A 454 -16.35 -11.25 16.30
CA TRP A 454 -16.78 -9.87 16.15
C TRP A 454 -15.60 -8.93 16.32
N MET A 455 -15.48 -7.99 15.38
CA MET A 455 -14.45 -6.94 15.43
C MET A 455 -15.11 -5.61 15.79
N ASP A 456 -14.68 -5.00 16.88
CA ASP A 456 -15.03 -3.62 17.22
C ASP A 456 -14.00 -2.68 16.60
N PHE A 457 -14.46 -1.76 15.77
CA PHE A 457 -13.62 -0.79 15.09
C PHE A 457 -13.73 0.58 15.74
N ASN A 458 -12.59 1.21 16.03
CA ASN A 458 -12.54 2.53 16.65
C ASN A 458 -11.46 3.41 15.99
N PRO A 459 -11.67 4.75 15.95
CA PRO A 459 -10.63 5.67 15.53
C PRO A 459 -9.40 5.58 16.41
N ALA A 460 -8.22 5.59 15.81
CA ALA A 460 -6.92 5.57 16.47
C ALA A 460 -6.10 6.84 16.13
N PRO A 461 -6.52 8.04 16.61
CA PRO A 461 -5.91 9.31 16.21
C PRO A 461 -4.45 9.47 16.64
N ASN A 462 -4.02 8.70 17.66
CA ASN A 462 -2.67 8.73 18.23
C ASN A 462 -1.84 7.50 17.80
N ALA A 463 -2.27 6.77 16.77
CA ALA A 463 -1.48 5.65 16.28
C ALA A 463 -0.11 6.13 15.79
N PRO A 464 0.97 5.40 16.10
CA PRO A 464 2.29 5.73 15.56
C PRO A 464 2.24 5.75 14.03
N THR A 465 2.92 6.70 13.40
CA THR A 465 3.00 6.81 11.93
C THR A 465 3.64 5.60 11.26
N THR A 466 4.31 4.76 12.03
CA THR A 466 4.88 3.48 11.60
C THR A 466 3.86 2.36 11.48
N THR A 467 2.65 2.54 12.04
CA THR A 467 1.57 1.54 11.96
C THR A 467 0.65 1.92 10.80
N GLU A 468 0.67 1.13 9.74
CA GLU A 468 -0.24 1.29 8.59
C GLU A 468 -1.64 0.81 8.97
N LEU A 469 -2.42 1.66 9.64
CA LEU A 469 -3.83 1.42 9.88
C LEU A 469 -4.68 1.88 8.70
N PRO A 470 -5.74 1.14 8.33
CA PRO A 470 -6.66 1.57 7.30
C PRO A 470 -7.45 2.80 7.76
N ASP A 471 -7.80 3.67 6.83
CA ASP A 471 -8.82 4.68 7.06
C ASP A 471 -10.22 4.03 7.15
N GLY A 472 -11.21 4.76 7.61
CA GLY A 472 -12.56 4.23 7.71
C GLY A 472 -13.64 5.27 7.89
N VAL A 473 -14.87 4.80 7.76
CA VAL A 473 -16.07 5.61 7.86
C VAL A 473 -17.00 5.09 8.94
N ARG A 474 -17.65 6.00 9.67
CA ARG A 474 -18.77 5.65 10.53
C ARG A 474 -20.06 5.88 9.76
N ILE A 475 -20.81 4.80 9.56
CA ILE A 475 -22.13 4.84 8.95
C ILE A 475 -23.20 4.92 10.00
N ARG A 476 -24.35 5.49 9.60
CA ARG A 476 -25.60 5.48 10.37
C ARG A 476 -26.71 4.96 9.49
N LEU A 477 -27.36 3.90 9.93
CA LEU A 477 -28.60 3.38 9.35
C LEU A 477 -29.74 3.71 10.30
N GLN A 478 -30.69 4.51 9.83
CA GLN A 478 -31.89 4.87 10.58
C GLN A 478 -33.11 4.21 9.95
N GLN A 479 -33.81 3.36 10.70
CA GLN A 479 -35.04 2.69 10.27
C GLN A 479 -36.15 2.96 11.30
N GLY A 480 -37.04 3.89 10.98
CA GLY A 480 -37.99 4.39 11.95
C GLY A 480 -37.34 5.12 13.11
N SER A 481 -37.57 4.62 14.34
CA SER A 481 -36.91 5.12 15.57
C SER A 481 -35.57 4.42 15.89
N GLU A 482 -35.26 3.33 15.21
CA GLU A 482 -34.01 2.60 15.44
C GLU A 482 -32.85 3.23 14.66
N ILE A 483 -31.75 3.44 15.35
CA ILE A 483 -30.50 3.98 14.80
C ILE A 483 -29.39 2.98 15.10
N SER A 484 -28.75 2.49 14.04
CA SER A 484 -27.55 1.67 14.12
C SER A 484 -26.36 2.44 13.58
N GLU A 485 -25.29 2.52 14.36
CA GLU A 485 -24.02 3.16 13.94
C GLU A 485 -22.88 2.19 14.06
N GLN A 486 -22.01 2.16 13.06
CA GLN A 486 -20.84 1.28 13.04
C GLN A 486 -19.71 1.88 12.22
N TRP A 487 -18.46 1.70 12.67
CA TRP A 487 -17.26 1.97 11.91
C TRP A 487 -16.98 0.85 10.90
N ILE A 488 -16.53 1.23 9.73
CA ILE A 488 -16.13 0.31 8.66
C ILE A 488 -14.76 0.74 8.16
N PRO A 489 -13.69 -0.01 8.44
CA PRO A 489 -12.37 0.23 7.88
C PRO A 489 -12.33 -0.05 6.38
N ALA A 490 -11.40 0.59 5.67
CA ALA A 490 -11.15 0.29 4.27
C ALA A 490 -10.74 -1.17 4.08
N GLY A 491 -11.36 -1.83 3.11
CA GLY A 491 -11.18 -3.25 2.83
C GLY A 491 -12.13 -4.18 3.59
N TRP A 492 -12.90 -3.67 4.55
CA TRP A 492 -13.81 -4.48 5.36
C TRP A 492 -15.27 -4.38 4.89
N GLN A 493 -16.02 -5.44 5.20
CA GLN A 493 -17.45 -5.53 5.04
C GLN A 493 -18.10 -5.84 6.39
N VAL A 494 -19.18 -5.13 6.70
CA VAL A 494 -19.96 -5.33 7.91
C VAL A 494 -21.41 -5.62 7.58
N SER A 495 -22.08 -6.37 8.44
CA SER A 495 -23.52 -6.59 8.39
C SER A 495 -24.19 -5.68 9.40
N VAL A 496 -25.09 -4.81 8.95
CA VAL A 496 -25.83 -3.89 9.80
C VAL A 496 -27.25 -4.41 9.94
N PRO A 497 -27.72 -4.68 11.16
CA PRO A 497 -29.08 -5.15 11.39
C PRO A 497 -30.13 -4.21 10.79
N ALA A 498 -31.05 -4.77 10.03
CA ALA A 498 -32.16 -4.05 9.41
C ALA A 498 -33.35 -4.99 9.18
N SER A 499 -34.52 -4.43 8.92
CA SER A 499 -35.71 -5.20 8.57
C SER A 499 -36.06 -4.96 7.09
N PRO A 500 -36.40 -5.99 6.28
CA PRO A 500 -36.64 -7.39 6.64
C PRO A 500 -35.37 -8.25 6.71
N ALA A 501 -34.20 -7.75 6.32
CA ALA A 501 -32.93 -8.46 6.31
C ALA A 501 -31.78 -7.50 6.54
N ASP A 502 -30.66 -7.99 7.05
CA ASP A 502 -29.44 -7.22 7.29
C ASP A 502 -28.92 -6.59 6.02
N VAL A 503 -28.43 -5.37 6.13
CA VAL A 503 -27.76 -4.63 5.06
C VAL A 503 -26.26 -4.89 5.15
N GLN A 504 -25.66 -5.38 4.07
CA GLN A 504 -24.22 -5.57 4.00
C GLN A 504 -23.55 -4.35 3.41
N ILE A 505 -22.60 -3.78 4.13
CA ILE A 505 -21.93 -2.55 3.75
C ILE A 505 -20.41 -2.78 3.77
N ALA A 506 -19.77 -2.45 2.65
CA ALA A 506 -18.32 -2.52 2.51
C ALA A 506 -17.77 -1.15 2.12
N TYR A 507 -16.70 -0.72 2.79
CA TYR A 507 -15.95 0.49 2.47
C TYR A 507 -14.56 0.14 1.92
N GLY A 508 -14.09 0.88 0.93
CA GLY A 508 -12.75 0.69 0.40
C GLY A 508 -12.61 1.12 -1.06
N TRP A 509 -11.57 0.67 -1.70
CA TRP A 509 -11.25 1.01 -3.08
C TRP A 509 -12.34 0.60 -4.05
N LYS A 510 -12.65 1.48 -5.00
CA LYS A 510 -13.59 1.19 -6.08
C LYS A 510 -13.02 0.08 -6.96
N GLN A 511 -13.83 -0.95 -7.16
CA GLN A 511 -13.51 -2.09 -8.02
C GLN A 511 -14.22 -1.94 -9.36
N ILE A 512 -13.45 -2.05 -10.44
CA ILE A 512 -13.97 -2.05 -11.81
C ILE A 512 -13.69 -3.42 -12.42
N PRO A 513 -14.71 -4.14 -12.93
CA PRO A 513 -14.47 -5.38 -13.63
C PRO A 513 -13.80 -5.11 -14.98
N LEU A 514 -12.72 -5.83 -15.26
CA LEU A 514 -12.05 -5.80 -16.55
C LEU A 514 -12.62 -6.91 -17.45
N PRO A 515 -12.62 -6.71 -18.79
CA PRO A 515 -12.96 -7.77 -19.74
C PRO A 515 -11.81 -8.76 -19.99
N ILE A 516 -10.83 -8.77 -19.08
CA ILE A 516 -9.68 -9.67 -19.08
C ILE A 516 -9.47 -10.19 -17.65
N GLY A 517 -9.08 -11.46 -17.53
CA GLY A 517 -8.61 -12.07 -16.30
C GLY A 517 -7.08 -12.13 -16.27
N LEU A 518 -6.48 -11.82 -15.15
CA LEU A 518 -5.05 -11.83 -14.92
C LEU A 518 -4.68 -12.85 -13.85
N GLU A 519 -3.63 -13.62 -14.12
CA GLU A 519 -3.05 -14.61 -13.21
C GLU A 519 -1.54 -14.35 -13.06
N LEU A 520 -1.02 -14.46 -11.86
CA LEU A 520 0.41 -14.40 -11.60
C LEU A 520 1.03 -15.77 -11.82
N ALA A 521 1.75 -15.94 -12.93
CA ALA A 521 2.46 -17.19 -13.22
C ALA A 521 3.75 -17.28 -12.39
N GLU A 522 4.51 -16.17 -12.31
CA GLU A 522 5.78 -16.11 -11.57
C GLU A 522 6.10 -14.67 -11.15
N PHE A 523 6.75 -14.55 -10.00
CA PHE A 523 7.32 -13.30 -9.53
C PHE A 523 8.78 -13.53 -9.13
N GLU A 524 9.67 -12.70 -9.63
CA GLU A 524 11.11 -12.78 -9.42
C GLU A 524 11.64 -11.45 -8.87
N VAL A 525 12.41 -11.54 -7.79
CA VAL A 525 13.17 -10.43 -7.24
C VAL A 525 14.62 -10.60 -7.66
N GLN A 526 15.10 -9.74 -8.53
CA GLN A 526 16.50 -9.68 -8.90
C GLN A 526 17.28 -8.98 -7.77
N ARG A 527 18.39 -9.56 -7.36
CA ARG A 527 19.24 -9.02 -6.26
C ARG A 527 20.55 -8.51 -6.82
N ASN A 528 21.14 -7.52 -6.16
CA ASN A 528 22.45 -7.00 -6.52
C ASN A 528 23.53 -8.05 -6.24
N GLU A 529 24.53 -8.13 -7.10
CA GLU A 529 25.70 -8.96 -6.86
C GLU A 529 26.41 -8.51 -5.58
N GLY A 530 26.59 -9.45 -4.63
CA GLY A 530 27.31 -9.21 -3.38
C GLY A 530 26.50 -8.69 -2.21
N ASN A 531 25.21 -8.40 -2.36
CA ASN A 531 24.31 -8.11 -1.25
C ASN A 531 22.86 -8.56 -1.53
N ASP A 532 22.05 -8.66 -0.46
CA ASP A 532 20.65 -9.10 -0.56
C ASP A 532 19.68 -7.99 -0.95
N SER A 533 20.16 -6.79 -1.28
CA SER A 533 19.28 -5.69 -1.66
C SER A 533 18.65 -5.92 -3.03
N PRO A 534 17.34 -5.64 -3.19
CA PRO A 534 16.66 -5.80 -4.46
C PRO A 534 17.23 -4.87 -5.53
N ALA A 535 17.55 -5.43 -6.70
CA ALA A 535 18.01 -4.70 -7.89
C ALA A 535 16.85 -4.47 -8.88
N GLY A 536 15.86 -5.34 -8.90
CA GLY A 536 14.72 -5.26 -9.80
C GLY A 536 13.62 -6.26 -9.45
N PHE A 537 12.45 -6.00 -9.98
CA PHE A 537 11.25 -6.82 -9.78
C PHE A 537 10.64 -7.17 -11.12
N LYS A 538 10.31 -8.43 -11.33
CA LYS A 538 9.80 -8.94 -12.58
C LYS A 538 8.63 -9.86 -12.33
N SER A 539 7.49 -9.56 -12.93
CA SER A 539 6.31 -10.41 -12.90
C SER A 539 6.04 -11.05 -14.24
N THR A 540 5.80 -12.33 -14.25
CA THR A 540 5.27 -13.08 -15.41
C THR A 540 3.76 -13.20 -15.21
N VAL A 541 2.98 -12.55 -16.08
CA VAL A 541 1.53 -12.48 -15.99
C VAL A 541 0.91 -13.23 -17.16
N ARG A 542 -0.07 -14.09 -16.87
CA ARG A 542 -0.95 -14.71 -17.87
C ARG A 542 -2.24 -13.92 -17.94
N VAL A 543 -2.63 -13.52 -19.14
CA VAL A 543 -3.86 -12.76 -19.40
C VAL A 543 -4.78 -13.59 -20.26
N THR A 544 -6.06 -13.63 -19.88
CA THR A 544 -7.12 -14.33 -20.64
C THR A 544 -8.26 -13.33 -20.90
N ASN A 545 -8.71 -13.22 -22.14
CA ASN A 545 -9.88 -12.40 -22.48
C ASN A 545 -11.19 -13.22 -22.39
N LEU A 546 -12.33 -12.54 -22.57
CA LEU A 546 -13.65 -13.18 -22.54
C LEU A 546 -13.86 -14.22 -23.68
N GLU A 547 -13.06 -14.18 -24.74
CA GLU A 547 -13.10 -15.10 -25.87
C GLU A 547 -12.21 -16.34 -25.63
N GLY A 548 -11.56 -16.43 -24.46
CA GLY A 548 -10.66 -17.52 -24.11
C GLY A 548 -9.25 -17.41 -24.72
N GLN A 549 -8.92 -16.31 -25.40
CA GLN A 549 -7.57 -16.09 -25.90
C GLN A 549 -6.64 -15.78 -24.72
N THR A 550 -5.51 -16.47 -24.67
CA THR A 550 -4.52 -16.31 -23.60
C THR A 550 -3.20 -15.78 -24.15
N ALA A 551 -2.53 -14.94 -23.39
CA ALA A 551 -1.15 -14.53 -23.63
C ALA A 551 -0.39 -14.47 -22.32
N THR A 552 0.88 -14.88 -22.37
CA THR A 552 1.78 -14.77 -21.21
C THR A 552 2.87 -13.77 -21.56
N GLY A 553 3.13 -12.85 -20.66
CA GLY A 553 4.15 -11.82 -20.84
C GLY A 553 4.80 -11.45 -19.53
N GLN A 554 5.93 -10.78 -19.63
CA GLN A 554 6.70 -10.32 -18.49
C GLN A 554 6.62 -8.81 -18.40
N CYS A 555 6.45 -8.29 -17.18
CA CYS A 555 6.52 -6.87 -16.91
C CYS A 555 7.47 -6.60 -15.74
N TRP A 556 8.22 -5.52 -15.88
CA TRP A 556 9.10 -4.98 -14.84
C TRP A 556 9.08 -3.45 -14.89
N MET A 557 9.88 -2.79 -14.09
CA MET A 557 9.94 -1.33 -14.04
C MET A 557 10.22 -0.76 -15.44
N ASN A 558 9.38 0.17 -15.89
CA ASN A 558 9.45 0.84 -17.20
C ASN A 558 9.32 -0.06 -18.45
N ASN A 559 9.03 -1.35 -18.27
CA ASN A 559 8.82 -2.29 -19.37
C ASN A 559 7.45 -2.97 -19.22
N PRO A 560 6.38 -2.32 -19.71
CA PRO A 560 5.03 -2.86 -19.59
C PRO A 560 4.80 -4.01 -20.57
N PHE A 561 4.11 -5.03 -20.12
CA PHE A 561 3.48 -6.02 -20.98
C PHE A 561 2.16 -5.45 -21.53
N SER A 562 1.89 -5.60 -22.81
CA SER A 562 0.68 -5.09 -23.48
C SER A 562 -0.20 -6.21 -23.99
N PHE A 563 -1.51 -6.14 -23.68
CA PHE A 563 -2.50 -7.09 -24.20
C PHE A 563 -3.76 -6.36 -24.71
N PRO A 564 -4.31 -6.69 -25.89
CA PRO A 564 -3.72 -7.51 -26.94
C PRO A 564 -2.40 -6.92 -27.46
N GLY A 565 -1.47 -7.79 -27.89
CA GLY A 565 -0.10 -7.41 -28.26
C GLY A 565 0.08 -6.84 -29.69
N GLU A 566 -1.01 -6.66 -30.46
CA GLU A 566 -0.88 -6.13 -31.82
C GLU A 566 -0.30 -4.71 -31.78
N TRP A 567 0.72 -4.47 -32.59
CA TRP A 567 1.47 -3.21 -32.64
C TRP A 567 0.57 -1.98 -32.85
N TRP A 568 -0.44 -2.05 -33.72
CA TRP A 568 -1.33 -0.94 -34.01
C TRP A 568 -2.25 -0.59 -32.83
N ARG A 569 -2.68 -1.59 -32.04
CA ARG A 569 -3.44 -1.35 -30.79
C ARG A 569 -2.58 -0.71 -29.72
N THR A 570 -1.32 -1.15 -29.63
CA THR A 570 -0.36 -0.54 -28.70
C THR A 570 -0.11 0.92 -29.04
N TRP A 571 0.06 1.24 -30.33
CA TRP A 571 0.24 2.61 -30.81
C TRP A 571 -1.01 3.48 -30.67
N THR A 572 -2.20 2.91 -30.76
CA THR A 572 -3.45 3.65 -30.58
C THR A 572 -3.86 3.83 -29.11
N GLY A 573 -3.17 3.18 -28.16
CA GLY A 573 -3.51 3.21 -26.74
C GLY A 573 -4.74 2.37 -26.38
N LEU A 574 -5.15 1.44 -27.26
CA LEU A 574 -6.30 0.55 -27.06
C LEU A 574 -5.95 -0.77 -26.35
N THR A 575 -4.68 -0.97 -25.99
CA THR A 575 -4.20 -2.10 -25.20
C THR A 575 -4.26 -1.82 -23.72
N TYR A 576 -4.37 -2.89 -22.92
CA TYR A 576 -4.09 -2.85 -21.49
C TYR A 576 -2.58 -3.00 -21.31
N LYS A 577 -1.93 -1.99 -20.75
CA LYS A 577 -0.52 -2.01 -20.38
C LYS A 577 -0.40 -2.39 -18.92
N MET A 578 0.34 -3.44 -18.64
CA MET A 578 0.59 -4.00 -17.32
C MET A 578 2.01 -3.70 -16.91
N SER A 579 2.19 -3.01 -15.78
CA SER A 579 3.49 -2.63 -15.23
C SER A 579 3.60 -3.09 -13.80
N GLN A 580 4.79 -3.47 -13.35
CA GLN A 580 5.06 -3.76 -11.94
C GLN A 580 4.85 -2.49 -11.10
N ALA A 581 3.98 -2.53 -10.09
CA ALA A 581 3.68 -1.40 -9.22
C ALA A 581 4.29 -1.57 -7.83
N SER A 582 4.02 -2.69 -7.17
CA SER A 582 4.58 -3.00 -5.85
C SER A 582 4.65 -4.50 -5.61
N TRP A 583 5.28 -4.89 -4.51
CA TRP A 583 5.45 -6.28 -4.09
C TRP A 583 5.41 -6.36 -2.57
N ASN A 584 5.22 -7.55 -2.05
CA ASN A 584 5.26 -7.79 -0.61
C ASN A 584 6.57 -8.52 -0.26
N PRO A 585 7.48 -7.92 0.53
CA PRO A 585 8.73 -8.56 0.93
C PRO A 585 8.53 -9.82 1.79
N ASP A 586 7.42 -9.89 2.52
CA ASP A 586 7.08 -11.03 3.40
C ASP A 586 6.40 -12.17 2.63
N ASN A 587 5.90 -11.89 1.41
CA ASN A 587 5.22 -12.88 0.56
C ASN A 587 5.61 -12.73 -0.90
N LEU A 588 6.64 -13.45 -1.33
CA LEU A 588 7.10 -13.49 -2.73
C LEU A 588 6.10 -14.16 -3.70
N GLY A 589 5.04 -14.74 -3.20
CA GLY A 589 3.91 -15.21 -4.01
C GLY A 589 2.93 -14.12 -4.40
N GLN A 590 3.13 -12.88 -3.96
CA GLN A 590 2.24 -11.74 -4.20
C GLN A 590 2.92 -10.67 -5.04
N SER A 591 2.22 -10.16 -6.05
CA SER A 591 2.67 -9.02 -6.85
C SER A 591 1.51 -8.10 -7.19
N THR A 592 1.73 -6.79 -7.14
CA THR A 592 0.75 -5.78 -7.53
C THR A 592 1.11 -5.20 -8.90
N ILE A 593 0.18 -5.31 -9.83
CA ILE A 593 0.33 -4.88 -11.22
C ILE A 593 -0.53 -3.63 -11.46
N GLN A 594 0.08 -2.57 -11.96
CA GLN A 594 -0.65 -1.41 -12.46
C GLN A 594 -1.15 -1.71 -13.88
N ILE A 595 -2.41 -1.40 -14.11
CA ILE A 595 -3.04 -1.54 -15.43
C ILE A 595 -3.43 -0.15 -15.93
N LEU A 596 -2.97 0.16 -17.15
CA LEU A 596 -3.26 1.41 -17.83
C LEU A 596 -3.82 1.14 -19.21
N ARG A 597 -4.94 1.80 -19.56
CA ARG A 597 -5.45 1.89 -20.93
C ARG A 597 -5.82 3.33 -21.23
N ASP A 598 -5.17 3.92 -22.24
CA ASP A 598 -5.38 5.34 -22.59
C ASP A 598 -5.74 5.48 -24.08
N PRO A 599 -7.04 5.47 -24.44
CA PRO A 599 -7.48 5.59 -25.84
C PRO A 599 -7.20 6.97 -26.45
N GLY A 600 -6.84 7.96 -25.64
CA GLY A 600 -6.41 9.29 -26.10
C GLY A 600 -4.93 9.42 -26.41
N TRP A 601 -4.13 8.39 -26.13
CA TRP A 601 -2.68 8.40 -26.19
C TRP A 601 -2.13 8.85 -27.56
N LEU A 602 -2.62 8.24 -28.64
CA LEU A 602 -2.18 8.58 -29.99
C LEU A 602 -2.47 10.05 -30.35
N LEU A 603 -3.67 10.56 -30.00
CA LEU A 603 -4.03 11.95 -30.24
C LEU A 603 -3.16 12.93 -29.45
N LYS A 604 -2.79 12.58 -28.21
CA LYS A 604 -1.85 13.40 -27.41
C LYS A 604 -0.50 13.48 -28.10
N TRP A 605 0.04 12.38 -28.61
CA TRP A 605 1.31 12.37 -29.35
C TRP A 605 1.25 13.15 -30.66
N ILE A 606 0.21 12.93 -31.47
CA ILE A 606 -0.01 13.67 -32.72
C ILE A 606 -0.14 15.17 -32.40
N GLY A 607 -0.92 15.54 -31.40
CA GLY A 607 -1.09 16.92 -30.97
C GLY A 607 0.23 17.56 -30.57
N SER A 608 1.03 16.88 -29.76
CA SER A 608 2.35 17.36 -29.33
C SER A 608 3.32 17.57 -30.50
N LEU A 609 3.37 16.61 -31.44
CA LEU A 609 4.21 16.72 -32.64
C LEU A 609 3.77 17.88 -33.53
N LEU A 610 2.45 18.08 -33.71
CA LEU A 610 1.92 19.22 -34.47
C LEU A 610 2.26 20.56 -33.82
N ILE A 611 2.19 20.66 -32.47
CA ILE A 611 2.57 21.88 -31.75
C ILE A 611 4.05 22.19 -31.99
N VAL A 612 4.94 21.22 -31.78
CA VAL A 612 6.39 21.42 -31.97
C VAL A 612 6.69 21.80 -33.42
N SER A 613 6.11 21.06 -34.39
CA SER A 613 6.30 21.34 -35.82
C SER A 613 5.77 22.71 -36.21
N GLY A 614 4.59 23.10 -35.71
CA GLY A 614 4.00 24.40 -35.98
C GLY A 614 4.83 25.56 -35.41
N ILE A 615 5.36 25.42 -34.19
CA ILE A 615 6.27 26.37 -33.57
C ILE A 615 7.57 26.45 -34.35
N PHE A 616 8.18 25.32 -34.72
CA PHE A 616 9.38 25.32 -35.55
C PHE A 616 9.17 26.06 -36.88
N MET A 617 8.06 25.76 -37.58
CA MET A 617 7.71 26.46 -38.81
C MET A 617 7.49 27.96 -38.58
N LEU A 618 6.94 28.37 -37.44
CA LEU A 618 6.67 29.78 -37.14
C LEU A 618 7.96 30.59 -36.98
N PHE A 619 8.95 30.01 -36.31
CA PHE A 619 10.20 30.74 -36.01
C PHE A 619 11.28 30.56 -37.08
N TYR A 620 11.46 29.36 -37.62
CA TYR A 620 12.59 29.04 -38.48
C TYR A 620 12.26 29.12 -39.97
N LEU A 621 11.06 28.71 -40.43
CA LEU A 621 10.76 28.75 -41.87
C LEU A 621 10.37 30.16 -42.37
N LYS A 622 10.07 31.14 -41.53
CA LYS A 622 9.91 32.55 -41.93
C LYS A 622 11.21 33.17 -42.43
N GLY A 623 12.36 32.74 -41.94
CA GLY A 623 13.67 33.23 -42.31
C GLY A 623 14.12 32.81 -43.72
N PHE A 624 13.52 31.78 -44.31
CA PHE A 624 13.86 31.31 -45.67
C PHE A 624 13.06 32.01 -46.79
N ARG A 625 12.13 32.91 -46.50
CA ARG A 625 11.49 33.72 -47.53
C ARG A 625 12.43 34.88 -47.88
N ARG A 626 13.11 34.75 -49.01
CA ARG A 626 13.83 35.87 -49.62
C ARG A 626 12.90 37.11 -49.68
N PRO A 627 13.32 38.29 -49.24
CA PRO A 627 12.57 39.52 -49.49
C PRO A 627 12.36 39.62 -50.99
N ALA A 628 11.11 39.87 -51.41
CA ALA A 628 10.84 40.17 -52.81
C ALA A 628 11.74 41.36 -53.20
N VAL A 629 12.65 41.14 -54.11
CA VAL A 629 13.45 42.21 -54.72
C VAL A 629 12.44 43.15 -55.35
N SER A 630 12.29 44.34 -54.79
CA SER A 630 11.53 45.43 -55.43
C SER A 630 12.13 45.67 -56.78
N PRO A 631 11.37 45.75 -57.88
CA PRO A 631 11.93 46.10 -59.17
C PRO A 631 12.56 47.50 -59.08
N PRO A 632 13.70 47.72 -59.73
CA PRO A 632 14.35 49.02 -59.69
C PRO A 632 13.40 50.10 -60.19
N SER A 633 13.22 51.13 -59.38
CA SER A 633 12.47 52.33 -59.77
C SER A 633 13.05 52.89 -61.05
N SER A 634 12.23 52.92 -62.13
CA SER A 634 12.63 53.57 -63.40
C SER A 634 13.01 54.99 -63.17
N ALA A 635 14.16 55.39 -63.73
CA ALA A 635 14.77 56.66 -63.62
C ALA A 635 13.77 57.81 -63.86
N ALA A 636 13.72 58.74 -62.97
CA ALA A 636 13.03 60.02 -63.15
C ALA A 636 13.86 60.94 -64.10
N ALA A 637 13.17 61.40 -65.10
CA ALA A 637 13.72 62.42 -66.05
C ALA A 637 14.11 63.70 -65.34
N PRO A 638 15.12 64.45 -65.87
CA PRO A 638 15.62 65.67 -65.19
C PRO A 638 14.63 66.84 -65.36
N ALA A 639 14.37 67.59 -64.29
CA ALA A 639 13.58 68.79 -64.23
C ALA A 639 14.45 70.04 -64.59
N PRO A 640 13.89 71.04 -65.24
CA PRO A 640 14.66 72.21 -65.72
C PRO A 640 14.95 73.21 -64.58
N SER A 641 16.12 73.91 -64.77
CA SER A 641 16.69 74.97 -63.93
C SER A 641 15.78 76.17 -63.79
N GLY A 642 15.63 76.76 -62.65
CA GLY A 642 14.93 78.02 -62.41
C GLY A 642 15.29 78.71 -61.08
N LYS A 643 16.32 79.58 -61.17
CA LYS A 643 16.57 80.85 -60.44
C LYS A 643 16.50 80.94 -58.91
N ARG A 644 17.67 81.26 -58.36
CA ARG A 644 17.98 81.88 -57.06
C ARG A 644 17.00 82.97 -56.62
N LYS A 645 16.75 83.07 -55.35
CA LYS A 645 16.79 84.30 -54.56
C LYS A 645 17.21 84.00 -53.11
N SER A 646 18.23 84.81 -52.76
CA SER A 646 18.86 84.87 -51.44
C SER A 646 18.02 85.66 -50.43
N ALA A 647 18.37 85.44 -49.20
CA ALA A 647 18.37 86.28 -48.02
C ALA A 647 17.56 85.67 -46.86
N LEU A 648 17.91 85.60 -45.63
CA LEU A 648 18.74 86.31 -44.67
C LEU A 648 18.56 85.54 -43.34
N VAL A 649 19.64 85.38 -42.62
CA VAL A 649 19.69 85.01 -41.19
C VAL A 649 19.21 86.23 -40.37
N PRO A 650 18.60 86.13 -39.20
CA PRO A 650 19.43 86.22 -38.00
C PRO A 650 19.04 85.24 -36.82
N THR A 651 20.11 84.91 -36.17
CA THR A 651 20.44 84.55 -34.80
C THR A 651 19.46 84.88 -33.63
N ALA A 652 19.51 83.94 -32.62
CA ALA A 652 19.51 84.11 -31.16
C ALA A 652 18.19 84.50 -30.46
N THR A 653 17.77 83.77 -29.56
CA THR A 653 18.16 83.47 -28.16
C THR A 653 17.57 82.16 -27.69
#